data_f5c3bf4bf0f65b411cca1cbc0d31c83e
#
_entry.id   f5c3bf4bf0f65b411cca1cbc0d31c83e
#
_cell.length_a   1.000
_cell.length_b   1.000
_cell.length_c   1.000
_cell.angle_alpha   90.00
_cell.angle_beta   90.00
_cell.angle_gamma   90.00
#
_symmetry.space_group_name_H-M   'P 1'
#
loop_
_entity.id
_entity.type
_entity.pdbx_description
1 polymer ?
#
loop_
_entity_poly.entity_id
_entity_poly.type
_entity_poly.pdbx_seq_one_letter_code
_entity_poly.pdbx_strand_id
1 'polypeptide(L)'
;MKVPFQIEGAAPVIMECNAGDNLLELARRGNVAIDAPCSGNGSCGKCRVKLIEGQLDSLKSRHISDEEYEAGWRLSCNSKVLTDCVVFVPDIASAYQSRMKTADLSSPKEIAIFEDCQNNLRESGIRFANNFRSVEVTMAEPTLEDTMPDNERLTWAVQEALGVEKVKIPFCVMVKLAHTLREFNWTVCVKGELLGDTFRCMEICDPADTAIVGCAIDIGTTTVTMVFTDLTDGRLLAKGSSGNGQIRYGADVINRIIESGRSGGKTKLQNAIIKETLVPIMANLCKSSGINARSILRLSVGSNTTMNHLLLGVDAEPVRMEPYIPSFFSWEGLLASDLKLPANPLAPVLIAPNIGSYVGGDITAGTLAAGIWDKDEMSLFIDLGTNGELVFGNRDFLMSCACSAGPAFEGGDISSGMRATDGAVEAAVIDKDTMEPILSVIGEPGQKVVGICGSGIIDMISELFRTGIINARGLFAREGKRILRDAHGMGRYVLAFPEESETGREVSLNEVDIDNFIRAKGAIFSAIDTLLKSVDMTVDMIDKVYVAGGIGSGINMKNAVNIGMLPDVELEKFRYIGNSSLTGAYAMVVSDEANAKCAEVAANMTYLELSTSPGDMDSFVAACFLPHTDRSLFPNSVQEQ
;
A
#
# COMPACT_ATOMS: atom_id res chain seq x y z
N MET A 1 -3.79 -16.25 35.43
CA MET A 1 -3.87 -14.81 35.71
C MET A 1 -4.79 -14.17 34.67
N LYS A 2 -5.43 -13.06 35.05
CA LYS A 2 -6.33 -12.32 34.14
C LYS A 2 -5.71 -10.97 33.82
N VAL A 3 -5.73 -10.62 32.54
CA VAL A 3 -5.23 -9.34 32.01
C VAL A 3 -6.35 -8.67 31.22
N PRO A 4 -7.14 -7.77 31.83
CA PRO A 4 -8.02 -6.84 31.11
C PRO A 4 -7.19 -5.80 30.34
N PHE A 5 -7.31 -5.81 29.02
CA PHE A 5 -6.84 -4.73 28.18
C PHE A 5 -7.94 -3.69 28.05
N GLN A 6 -7.75 -2.53 28.67
CA GLN A 6 -8.63 -1.37 28.54
C GLN A 6 -8.22 -0.60 27.28
N ILE A 7 -8.99 -0.76 26.20
CA ILE A 7 -8.71 -0.13 24.93
C ILE A 7 -9.44 1.22 24.91
N GLU A 8 -8.71 2.30 24.59
CA GLU A 8 -9.29 3.63 24.47
C GLU A 8 -10.40 3.63 23.41
N GLY A 9 -11.59 4.07 23.79
CA GLY A 9 -12.75 4.14 22.89
C GLY A 9 -13.44 2.81 22.56
N ALA A 10 -13.01 1.68 23.16
CA ALA A 10 -13.57 0.36 22.90
C ALA A 10 -13.88 -0.43 24.18
N ALA A 11 -14.64 -1.53 24.07
CA ALA A 11 -14.89 -2.42 25.18
C ALA A 11 -13.60 -3.14 25.60
N PRO A 12 -13.38 -3.36 26.92
CA PRO A 12 -12.18 -4.05 27.39
C PRO A 12 -12.16 -5.53 26.95
N VAL A 13 -10.97 -6.02 26.62
CA VAL A 13 -10.72 -7.42 26.27
C VAL A 13 -10.01 -8.11 27.44
N ILE A 14 -10.62 -9.14 27.99
CA ILE A 14 -10.07 -9.88 29.14
C ILE A 14 -9.37 -11.16 28.63
N MET A 15 -8.08 -11.27 28.91
CA MET A 15 -7.27 -12.44 28.53
C MET A 15 -6.83 -13.23 29.75
N GLU A 16 -6.83 -14.56 29.63
CA GLU A 16 -6.22 -15.45 30.62
C GLU A 16 -4.80 -15.84 30.17
N CYS A 17 -3.85 -15.86 31.10
CA CYS A 17 -2.45 -16.12 30.82
C CYS A 17 -1.74 -16.79 32.02
N ASN A 18 -0.51 -17.25 31.78
CA ASN A 18 0.39 -17.76 32.79
C ASN A 18 1.42 -16.68 33.19
N ALA A 19 2.05 -16.86 34.37
CA ALA A 19 3.19 -16.05 34.76
C ALA A 19 4.34 -16.19 33.73
N GLY A 20 4.91 -15.07 33.31
CA GLY A 20 6.00 -15.03 32.32
C GLY A 20 5.53 -14.93 30.88
N ASP A 21 4.21 -14.99 30.58
CA ASP A 21 3.69 -14.74 29.23
C ASP A 21 4.03 -13.31 28.78
N ASN A 22 4.47 -13.19 27.53
CA ASN A 22 4.78 -11.88 26.93
C ASN A 22 3.49 -11.09 26.68
N LEU A 23 3.46 -9.83 27.08
CA LEU A 23 2.27 -8.98 27.05
C LEU A 23 1.83 -8.66 25.60
N LEU A 24 2.76 -8.47 24.66
CA LEU A 24 2.44 -8.24 23.25
C LEU A 24 1.82 -9.48 22.60
N GLU A 25 2.37 -10.66 22.89
CA GLU A 25 1.82 -11.93 22.39
C GLU A 25 0.44 -12.22 23.00
N LEU A 26 0.23 -11.87 24.27
CA LEU A 26 -1.06 -11.97 24.92
C LEU A 26 -2.10 -11.04 24.26
N ALA A 27 -1.72 -9.79 23.98
CA ALA A 27 -2.56 -8.84 23.27
C ALA A 27 -2.92 -9.35 21.86
N ARG A 28 -1.96 -9.88 21.12
CA ARG A 28 -2.18 -10.50 19.79
C ARG A 28 -3.17 -11.66 19.85
N ARG A 29 -3.06 -12.55 20.85
CA ARG A 29 -4.01 -13.67 21.05
C ARG A 29 -5.43 -13.16 21.33
N GLY A 30 -5.56 -12.04 22.03
CA GLY A 30 -6.83 -11.37 22.33
C GLY A 30 -7.37 -10.46 21.24
N ASN A 31 -6.71 -10.37 20.07
CA ASN A 31 -7.01 -9.40 19.02
C ASN A 31 -6.97 -7.95 19.50
N VAL A 32 -6.15 -7.63 20.50
CA VAL A 32 -5.92 -6.28 20.97
C VAL A 32 -4.86 -5.63 20.08
N ALA A 33 -5.22 -4.58 19.40
CA ALA A 33 -4.31 -3.85 18.50
C ALA A 33 -3.29 -3.05 19.31
N ILE A 34 -2.03 -3.39 19.21
CA ILE A 34 -0.89 -2.62 19.75
C ILE A 34 0.06 -2.33 18.60
N ASP A 35 0.46 -1.06 18.44
CA ASP A 35 1.40 -0.67 17.39
C ASP A 35 2.79 -1.27 17.67
N ALA A 36 3.17 -2.27 16.90
CA ALA A 36 4.44 -2.99 17.08
C ALA A 36 5.11 -3.27 15.73
N PRO A 37 5.50 -2.21 14.97
CA PRO A 37 6.03 -2.36 13.61
C PRO A 37 7.31 -3.18 13.54
N CYS A 38 8.13 -3.20 14.60
CA CYS A 38 9.32 -4.05 14.69
C CYS A 38 9.00 -5.50 15.13
N SER A 39 7.74 -5.94 15.06
CA SER A 39 7.30 -7.30 15.42
C SER A 39 7.64 -7.76 16.83
N GLY A 40 7.96 -6.83 17.71
CA GLY A 40 8.29 -7.13 19.10
C GLY A 40 9.79 -7.21 19.42
N ASN A 41 10.67 -6.81 18.49
CA ASN A 41 12.12 -6.82 18.69
C ASN A 41 12.63 -5.71 19.64
N GLY A 42 11.75 -4.83 20.14
CA GLY A 42 12.11 -3.77 21.08
C GLY A 42 12.84 -2.58 20.45
N SER A 43 13.03 -2.54 19.13
CA SER A 43 13.84 -1.55 18.44
C SER A 43 13.12 -0.22 18.22
N CYS A 44 11.79 -0.22 17.95
CA CYS A 44 11.05 0.97 17.51
C CYS A 44 10.38 1.78 18.63
N GLY A 45 10.21 1.22 19.85
CA GLY A 45 9.58 1.90 20.98
C GLY A 45 8.08 2.22 20.85
N LYS A 46 7.40 1.73 19.81
CA LYS A 46 6.01 2.11 19.49
C LYS A 46 4.93 1.29 20.20
N CYS A 47 5.25 0.07 20.67
CA CYS A 47 4.29 -0.82 21.35
C CYS A 47 4.00 -0.39 22.81
N ARG A 48 3.69 0.88 22.98
CA ARG A 48 3.47 1.51 24.28
C ARG A 48 2.11 1.15 24.85
N VAL A 49 2.11 0.73 26.09
CA VAL A 49 0.93 0.47 26.90
C VAL A 49 1.14 1.04 28.30
N LYS A 50 0.06 1.30 29.02
CA LYS A 50 0.17 1.79 30.40
C LYS A 50 -0.35 0.75 31.37
N LEU A 51 0.51 0.33 32.30
CA LEU A 51 0.10 -0.50 33.42
C LEU A 51 -0.72 0.36 34.41
N ILE A 52 -1.97 -0.01 34.63
CA ILE A 52 -2.89 0.68 35.56
C ILE A 52 -2.84 0.00 36.92
N GLU A 53 -2.89 -1.34 36.95
CA GLU A 53 -2.88 -2.14 38.17
C GLU A 53 -2.06 -3.42 37.95
N GLY A 54 -1.49 -3.99 39.03
CA GLY A 54 -0.74 -5.23 39.00
C GLY A 54 0.77 -5.05 38.77
N GLN A 55 1.44 -6.13 38.33
CA GLN A 55 2.89 -6.15 38.12
C GLN A 55 3.27 -6.80 36.80
N LEU A 56 4.19 -6.16 36.10
CA LEU A 56 4.86 -6.66 34.91
C LEU A 56 6.37 -6.70 35.13
N ASP A 57 7.03 -7.77 34.71
CA ASP A 57 8.47 -7.79 34.53
C ASP A 57 8.80 -7.10 33.20
N SER A 58 9.30 -5.88 33.28
CA SER A 58 9.56 -5.03 32.13
C SER A 58 10.98 -4.53 32.15
N LEU A 59 11.73 -4.81 31.09
CA LEU A 59 13.05 -4.23 30.90
C LEU A 59 12.93 -2.72 30.60
N LYS A 60 13.71 -1.91 31.29
CA LYS A 60 13.85 -0.48 30.94
C LYS A 60 14.34 -0.37 29.50
N SER A 61 13.73 0.50 28.74
CA SER A 61 14.06 0.74 27.35
C SER A 61 14.41 2.23 27.16
N ARG A 62 15.37 2.53 26.30
CA ARG A 62 15.70 3.90 25.89
C ARG A 62 14.51 4.68 25.31
N HIS A 63 13.44 4.00 24.91
CA HIS A 63 12.23 4.59 24.33
C HIS A 63 11.18 5.02 25.38
N ILE A 64 11.43 4.78 26.67
CA ILE A 64 10.57 5.17 27.79
C ILE A 64 11.44 5.86 28.82
N SER A 65 11.13 7.13 29.12
CA SER A 65 11.86 7.89 30.14
C SER A 65 11.61 7.32 31.55
N ASP A 66 12.45 7.67 32.52
CA ASP A 66 12.26 7.23 33.91
C ASP A 66 10.92 7.72 34.48
N GLU A 67 10.53 8.96 34.16
CA GLU A 67 9.24 9.54 34.56
C GLU A 67 8.05 8.79 33.95
N GLU A 68 8.13 8.45 32.68
CA GLU A 68 7.09 7.65 32.01
C GLU A 68 7.02 6.24 32.58
N TYR A 69 8.18 5.64 32.88
CA TYR A 69 8.24 4.31 33.51
C TYR A 69 7.58 4.32 34.89
N GLU A 70 7.82 5.36 35.70
CA GLU A 70 7.17 5.56 36.99
C GLU A 70 5.68 5.85 36.86
N ALA A 71 5.26 6.54 35.80
CA ALA A 71 3.85 6.77 35.46
C ALA A 71 3.13 5.52 34.91
N GLY A 72 3.81 4.37 34.83
CA GLY A 72 3.23 3.09 34.42
C GLY A 72 3.40 2.74 32.95
N TRP A 73 4.04 3.58 32.11
CA TRP A 73 4.26 3.26 30.71
C TRP A 73 5.27 2.13 30.52
N ARG A 74 4.97 1.21 29.61
CA ARG A 74 5.78 0.04 29.29
C ARG A 74 5.79 -0.20 27.78
N LEU A 75 6.81 -0.89 27.29
CA LEU A 75 6.76 -1.53 25.96
C LEU A 75 6.21 -2.93 26.11
N SER A 76 5.09 -3.22 25.48
CA SER A 76 4.42 -4.52 25.60
C SER A 76 5.31 -5.68 25.13
N CYS A 77 6.16 -5.46 24.12
CA CYS A 77 7.10 -6.48 23.63
C CYS A 77 8.17 -6.89 24.65
N ASN A 78 8.57 -5.96 25.53
CA ASN A 78 9.60 -6.16 26.57
C ASN A 78 9.00 -6.43 27.96
N SER A 79 7.68 -6.66 28.03
CA SER A 79 6.96 -6.86 29.28
C SER A 79 6.40 -8.28 29.40
N LYS A 80 6.59 -8.90 30.56
CA LYS A 80 6.02 -10.20 30.92
C LYS A 80 5.06 -10.06 32.09
N VAL A 81 3.95 -10.79 32.04
CA VAL A 81 2.93 -10.76 33.10
C VAL A 81 3.43 -11.50 34.33
N LEU A 82 3.39 -10.84 35.49
CA LEU A 82 3.77 -11.45 36.79
C LEU A 82 2.57 -11.73 37.68
N THR A 83 1.56 -10.86 37.67
CA THR A 83 0.33 -11.00 38.47
C THR A 83 -0.88 -10.68 37.58
N ASP A 84 -2.07 -10.85 38.15
CA ASP A 84 -3.25 -10.20 37.54
C ASP A 84 -2.96 -8.70 37.37
N CYS A 85 -3.18 -8.18 36.18
CA CYS A 85 -2.85 -6.77 35.89
C CYS A 85 -3.87 -6.16 34.92
N VAL A 86 -4.08 -4.86 35.04
CA VAL A 86 -4.92 -4.06 34.13
C VAL A 86 -4.00 -3.21 33.25
N VAL A 87 -4.16 -3.32 31.95
CA VAL A 87 -3.31 -2.65 30.96
C VAL A 87 -4.17 -1.75 30.09
N PHE A 88 -3.88 -0.47 30.08
CA PHE A 88 -4.48 0.49 29.15
C PHE A 88 -3.71 0.47 27.81
N VAL A 89 -4.46 0.38 26.73
CA VAL A 89 -3.95 0.40 25.37
C VAL A 89 -4.49 1.66 24.66
N PRO A 90 -3.62 2.59 24.24
CA PRO A 90 -4.04 3.76 23.47
C PRO A 90 -4.75 3.36 22.18
N ASP A 91 -5.72 4.18 21.74
CA ASP A 91 -6.40 3.94 20.47
C ASP A 91 -5.45 4.17 19.29
N ILE A 92 -5.03 3.07 18.68
CA ILE A 92 -4.23 3.09 17.46
C ILE A 92 -5.12 3.29 16.23
N ALA A 93 -6.39 2.87 16.30
CA ALA A 93 -7.28 2.94 15.15
C ALA A 93 -7.60 4.38 14.77
N SER A 94 -7.70 5.31 15.74
CA SER A 94 -7.87 6.74 15.46
C SER A 94 -6.63 7.35 14.82
N ALA A 95 -5.42 6.91 15.22
CA ALA A 95 -4.17 7.31 14.58
C ALA A 95 -4.04 6.77 13.14
N TYR A 96 -4.65 5.61 12.86
CA TYR A 96 -4.72 5.03 11.50
C TYR A 96 -5.86 5.62 10.66
N GLN A 97 -6.88 6.21 11.28
CA GLN A 97 -8.01 6.86 10.58
C GLN A 97 -7.77 8.35 10.31
N SER A 98 -6.84 9.01 11.02
CA SER A 98 -6.55 10.42 10.81
C SER A 98 -5.66 10.65 9.59
N ARG A 99 -6.25 11.28 8.57
CA ARG A 99 -5.64 12.04 7.46
C ARG A 99 -4.23 11.63 7.03
N MET A 100 -4.06 10.37 6.61
CA MET A 100 -2.83 9.99 5.89
C MET A 100 -2.81 10.70 4.53
N LYS A 101 -1.75 11.45 4.23
CA LYS A 101 -1.38 11.79 2.86
C LYS A 101 -0.90 10.48 2.21
N THR A 102 -1.83 9.70 1.69
CA THR A 102 -1.57 8.55 0.82
C THR A 102 -1.80 9.00 -0.61
N ALA A 103 -1.19 8.34 -1.55
CA ALA A 103 -1.50 8.53 -2.97
C ALA A 103 -2.90 7.93 -3.27
N ASP A 104 -3.93 8.55 -2.68
CA ASP A 104 -5.33 8.11 -2.68
C ASP A 104 -6.23 8.96 -3.60
N LEU A 105 -5.61 9.73 -4.49
CA LEU A 105 -6.28 10.67 -5.38
C LEU A 105 -7.01 11.81 -4.64
N SER A 106 -6.59 12.14 -3.42
CA SER A 106 -7.24 13.19 -2.61
C SER A 106 -6.92 14.61 -3.08
N SER A 107 -5.75 14.80 -3.70
CA SER A 107 -5.30 16.11 -4.18
C SER A 107 -5.48 16.28 -5.70
N PRO A 108 -5.67 17.52 -6.18
CA PRO A 108 -5.69 17.79 -7.63
C PRO A 108 -4.42 17.35 -8.36
N LYS A 109 -3.26 17.39 -7.69
CA LYS A 109 -1.98 16.93 -8.25
C LYS A 109 -1.98 15.42 -8.49
N GLU A 110 -2.49 14.64 -7.55
CA GLU A 110 -2.59 13.18 -7.71
C GLU A 110 -3.59 12.78 -8.78
N ILE A 111 -4.72 13.50 -8.88
CA ILE A 111 -5.70 13.28 -9.95
C ILE A 111 -5.06 13.56 -11.31
N ALA A 112 -4.31 14.65 -11.46
CA ALA A 112 -3.63 14.97 -12.71
C ALA A 112 -2.59 13.90 -13.10
N ILE A 113 -1.82 13.39 -12.14
CA ILE A 113 -0.86 12.29 -12.37
C ILE A 113 -1.60 11.00 -12.80
N PHE A 114 -2.71 10.70 -12.15
CA PHE A 114 -3.54 9.55 -12.51
C PHE A 114 -4.12 9.67 -13.94
N GLU A 115 -4.60 10.86 -14.31
CA GLU A 115 -5.10 11.16 -15.67
C GLU A 115 -3.98 11.10 -16.72
N ASP A 116 -2.78 11.59 -16.40
CA ASP A 116 -1.60 11.48 -17.26
C ASP A 116 -1.24 10.02 -17.57
N CYS A 117 -1.25 9.14 -16.56
CA CYS A 117 -0.99 7.71 -16.77
C CYS A 117 -2.05 7.07 -17.67
N GLN A 118 -3.33 7.44 -17.51
CA GLN A 118 -4.40 6.96 -18.39
C GLN A 118 -4.24 7.45 -19.83
N ASN A 119 -3.84 8.71 -20.02
CA ASN A 119 -3.60 9.25 -21.34
C ASN A 119 -2.42 8.54 -22.02
N ASN A 120 -1.33 8.28 -21.30
CA ASN A 120 -0.21 7.48 -21.81
C ASN A 120 -0.66 6.09 -22.27
N LEU A 121 -1.54 5.41 -21.53
CA LEU A 121 -2.09 4.11 -21.94
C LEU A 121 -2.92 4.21 -23.22
N ARG A 122 -3.74 5.27 -23.38
CA ARG A 122 -4.50 5.50 -24.61
C ARG A 122 -3.59 5.80 -25.80
N GLU A 123 -2.52 6.57 -25.58
CA GLU A 123 -1.48 6.85 -26.59
C GLU A 123 -0.73 5.58 -27.00
N SER A 124 -0.53 4.63 -26.09
CA SER A 124 0.00 3.30 -26.38
C SER A 124 -1.03 2.34 -27.06
N GLY A 125 -2.17 2.85 -27.46
CA GLY A 125 -3.18 2.11 -28.21
C GLY A 125 -4.18 1.32 -27.35
N ILE A 126 -4.14 1.39 -26.03
CA ILE A 126 -5.11 0.72 -25.17
C ILE A 126 -6.47 1.43 -25.24
N ARG A 127 -7.48 0.71 -25.70
CA ARG A 127 -8.86 1.20 -25.71
C ARG A 127 -9.50 0.98 -24.35
N PHE A 128 -10.03 2.04 -23.76
CA PHE A 128 -10.78 1.97 -22.51
C PHE A 128 -12.22 1.56 -22.82
N ALA A 129 -12.38 0.28 -23.14
CA ALA A 129 -13.65 -0.34 -23.50
C ALA A 129 -13.77 -1.71 -22.83
N ASN A 130 -14.98 -2.05 -22.46
CA ASN A 130 -15.33 -3.32 -21.84
C ASN A 130 -16.67 -3.84 -22.36
N ASN A 131 -17.02 -5.04 -21.98
CA ASN A 131 -18.20 -5.74 -22.44
C ASN A 131 -19.43 -5.59 -21.54
N PHE A 132 -19.39 -4.75 -20.50
CA PHE A 132 -20.54 -4.51 -19.63
C PHE A 132 -21.53 -3.53 -20.25
N ARG A 133 -22.81 -3.84 -20.11
CA ARG A 133 -23.90 -3.03 -20.64
C ARG A 133 -25.03 -2.90 -19.62
N SER A 134 -25.72 -1.78 -19.72
CA SER A 134 -26.97 -1.49 -19.03
C SER A 134 -28.00 -1.10 -20.09
N VAL A 135 -29.16 -1.67 -20.03
CA VAL A 135 -30.24 -1.38 -20.98
C VAL A 135 -31.58 -1.36 -20.27
N GLU A 136 -32.38 -0.35 -20.55
CA GLU A 136 -33.79 -0.31 -20.15
C GLU A 136 -34.62 -1.07 -21.16
N VAL A 137 -35.49 -1.95 -20.68
CA VAL A 137 -36.41 -2.71 -21.49
C VAL A 137 -37.82 -2.62 -20.94
N THR A 138 -38.82 -2.50 -21.82
CA THR A 138 -40.23 -2.50 -21.50
C THR A 138 -40.91 -3.67 -22.16
N MET A 139 -41.67 -4.42 -21.42
CA MET A 139 -42.39 -5.63 -21.89
C MET A 139 -43.90 -5.48 -21.70
N ALA A 140 -44.68 -6.14 -22.54
CA ALA A 140 -46.11 -6.23 -22.33
C ALA A 140 -46.44 -7.08 -21.09
N GLU A 141 -47.42 -6.65 -20.31
CA GLU A 141 -47.95 -7.44 -19.21
C GLU A 141 -48.63 -8.73 -19.74
N PRO A 142 -48.39 -9.89 -19.09
CA PRO A 142 -49.06 -11.14 -19.52
C PRO A 142 -50.59 -11.06 -19.39
N THR A 143 -51.28 -11.68 -20.33
CA THR A 143 -52.75 -11.78 -20.32
C THR A 143 -53.16 -13.24 -20.45
N LEU A 144 -54.46 -13.51 -20.34
CA LEU A 144 -54.96 -14.86 -20.58
C LEU A 144 -54.76 -15.35 -22.05
N GLU A 145 -54.55 -14.43 -22.98
CA GLU A 145 -54.29 -14.71 -24.39
C GLU A 145 -52.78 -14.72 -24.71
N ASP A 146 -51.97 -14.01 -23.93
CA ASP A 146 -50.52 -14.00 -24.02
C ASP A 146 -49.90 -14.61 -22.76
N THR A 147 -49.63 -15.90 -22.79
CA THR A 147 -49.15 -16.72 -21.68
C THR A 147 -47.65 -16.95 -21.71
N MET A 148 -46.88 -16.14 -22.45
CA MET A 148 -45.41 -16.22 -22.48
C MET A 148 -44.84 -16.07 -21.08
N PRO A 149 -43.92 -16.94 -20.63
CA PRO A 149 -43.32 -16.84 -19.31
C PRO A 149 -42.37 -15.63 -19.18
N ASP A 150 -42.17 -15.13 -17.95
CA ASP A 150 -41.42 -13.93 -17.63
C ASP A 150 -39.96 -13.95 -18.17
N ASN A 151 -39.30 -15.09 -18.09
CA ASN A 151 -37.93 -15.23 -18.58
C ASN A 151 -37.84 -15.14 -20.12
N GLU A 152 -38.83 -15.62 -20.86
CA GLU A 152 -38.85 -15.50 -22.30
C GLU A 152 -39.18 -14.07 -22.72
N ARG A 153 -40.13 -13.39 -22.04
CA ARG A 153 -40.42 -11.98 -22.26
C ARG A 153 -39.17 -11.11 -22.07
N LEU A 154 -38.46 -11.31 -20.95
CA LEU A 154 -37.22 -10.59 -20.69
C LEU A 154 -36.14 -10.91 -21.74
N THR A 155 -36.01 -12.19 -22.13
CA THR A 155 -35.06 -12.63 -23.15
C THR A 155 -35.30 -11.91 -24.47
N TRP A 156 -36.52 -11.87 -24.93
CA TRP A 156 -36.87 -11.22 -26.20
C TRP A 156 -36.65 -9.71 -26.16
N ALA A 157 -37.06 -9.06 -25.07
CA ALA A 157 -36.87 -7.63 -24.91
C ALA A 157 -35.37 -7.23 -24.89
N VAL A 158 -34.53 -8.02 -24.22
CA VAL A 158 -33.07 -7.80 -24.20
C VAL A 158 -32.42 -8.12 -25.54
N GLN A 159 -32.86 -9.20 -26.24
CA GLN A 159 -32.37 -9.53 -27.57
C GLN A 159 -32.66 -8.40 -28.57
N GLU A 160 -33.89 -7.87 -28.57
CA GLU A 160 -34.28 -6.74 -29.41
C GLU A 160 -33.47 -5.47 -29.09
N ALA A 161 -33.33 -5.15 -27.81
CA ALA A 161 -32.64 -3.92 -27.38
C ALA A 161 -31.13 -3.93 -27.64
N LEU A 162 -30.47 -5.09 -27.51
CA LEU A 162 -29.02 -5.21 -27.66
C LEU A 162 -28.55 -5.83 -28.97
N GLY A 163 -29.48 -6.40 -29.76
CA GLY A 163 -29.14 -7.08 -31.01
C GLY A 163 -28.36 -8.38 -30.82
N VAL A 164 -28.56 -9.09 -29.69
CA VAL A 164 -27.86 -10.33 -29.37
C VAL A 164 -28.67 -11.56 -29.72
N GLU A 165 -28.00 -12.68 -30.06
CA GLU A 165 -28.68 -13.92 -30.37
C GLU A 165 -29.19 -14.66 -29.14
N LYS A 166 -28.46 -14.56 -28.00
CA LYS A 166 -28.77 -15.32 -26.79
C LYS A 166 -28.71 -14.41 -25.55
N VAL A 167 -29.60 -14.71 -24.59
CA VAL A 167 -29.58 -14.13 -23.24
C VAL A 167 -29.53 -15.27 -22.25
N LYS A 168 -28.53 -15.21 -21.34
CA LYS A 168 -28.42 -16.14 -20.21
C LYS A 168 -28.92 -15.45 -18.96
N ILE A 169 -29.92 -16.00 -18.29
CA ILE A 169 -30.45 -15.54 -17.03
C ILE A 169 -29.98 -16.52 -15.95
N PRO A 170 -28.98 -16.14 -15.12
CA PRO A 170 -28.49 -16.97 -14.01
C PRO A 170 -29.57 -17.20 -12.96
N PHE A 171 -29.45 -18.30 -12.20
CA PHE A 171 -30.42 -18.67 -11.16
C PHE A 171 -30.67 -17.56 -10.13
N CYS A 172 -29.62 -16.86 -9.69
CA CYS A 172 -29.75 -15.76 -8.72
C CYS A 172 -30.56 -14.56 -9.25
N VAL A 173 -30.62 -14.35 -10.57
CA VAL A 173 -31.47 -13.36 -11.22
C VAL A 173 -32.89 -13.93 -11.40
N MET A 174 -33.00 -15.19 -11.84
CA MET A 174 -34.27 -15.87 -12.04
C MET A 174 -35.14 -15.86 -10.78
N VAL A 175 -34.56 -16.09 -9.61
CA VAL A 175 -35.28 -16.14 -8.31
C VAL A 175 -36.09 -14.86 -8.02
N LYS A 176 -35.58 -13.70 -8.43
CA LYS A 176 -36.25 -12.40 -8.21
C LYS A 176 -37.03 -11.87 -9.43
N LEU A 177 -36.90 -12.50 -10.58
CA LEU A 177 -37.42 -12.01 -11.87
C LEU A 177 -38.89 -11.62 -11.78
N ALA A 178 -39.76 -12.55 -11.41
CA ALA A 178 -41.20 -12.33 -11.38
C ALA A 178 -41.63 -11.16 -10.46
N HIS A 179 -40.98 -11.03 -9.30
CA HIS A 179 -41.25 -9.93 -8.38
C HIS A 179 -40.80 -8.60 -8.99
N THR A 180 -39.58 -8.54 -9.51
CA THR A 180 -39.00 -7.29 -10.04
C THR A 180 -39.77 -6.77 -11.24
N LEU A 181 -40.20 -7.65 -12.18
CA LEU A 181 -41.00 -7.23 -13.33
C LEU A 181 -42.32 -6.60 -12.93
N ARG A 182 -43.00 -7.15 -11.93
CA ARG A 182 -44.30 -6.64 -11.46
C ARG A 182 -44.13 -5.36 -10.59
N GLU A 183 -43.08 -5.30 -9.80
CA GLU A 183 -42.73 -4.11 -8.97
C GLU A 183 -42.54 -2.86 -9.84
N PHE A 184 -41.86 -3.01 -10.98
CA PHE A 184 -41.57 -1.91 -11.90
C PHE A 184 -42.49 -1.87 -13.15
N ASN A 185 -43.68 -2.44 -13.05
CA ASN A 185 -44.69 -2.39 -14.11
C ASN A 185 -44.15 -2.78 -15.50
N TRP A 186 -43.36 -3.87 -15.53
CA TRP A 186 -42.79 -4.47 -16.76
C TRP A 186 -41.77 -3.58 -17.50
N THR A 187 -41.33 -2.50 -16.89
CA THR A 187 -40.18 -1.70 -17.33
C THR A 187 -39.04 -1.85 -16.32
N VAL A 188 -37.91 -2.39 -16.75
CA VAL A 188 -36.76 -2.68 -15.88
C VAL A 188 -35.44 -2.29 -16.54
N CYS A 189 -34.44 -1.95 -15.71
CA CYS A 189 -33.07 -1.89 -16.14
C CYS A 189 -32.43 -3.29 -16.02
N VAL A 190 -31.81 -3.75 -17.10
CA VAL A 190 -31.07 -5.01 -17.17
C VAL A 190 -29.60 -4.70 -17.33
N LYS A 191 -28.78 -5.23 -16.41
CA LYS A 191 -27.32 -5.04 -16.42
C LYS A 191 -26.62 -6.37 -16.62
N GLY A 192 -25.55 -6.39 -17.39
CA GLY A 192 -24.83 -7.62 -17.66
C GLY A 192 -23.63 -7.44 -18.56
N GLU A 193 -23.11 -8.56 -19.03
CA GLU A 193 -21.89 -8.67 -19.82
C GLU A 193 -22.15 -9.30 -21.17
N LEU A 194 -21.63 -8.71 -22.24
CA LEU A 194 -21.61 -9.26 -23.58
C LEU A 194 -20.47 -10.26 -23.74
N LEU A 195 -20.77 -11.50 -24.06
CA LEU A 195 -19.82 -12.58 -24.31
C LEU A 195 -20.03 -13.08 -25.75
N GLY A 196 -19.44 -12.38 -26.71
CA GLY A 196 -19.74 -12.57 -28.13
C GLY A 196 -21.22 -12.23 -28.43
N ASP A 197 -21.97 -13.18 -29.00
CA ASP A 197 -23.40 -13.01 -29.31
C ASP A 197 -24.33 -13.33 -28.14
N THR A 198 -23.78 -13.57 -26.95
CA THR A 198 -24.55 -13.91 -25.76
C THR A 198 -24.46 -12.79 -24.73
N PHE A 199 -25.59 -12.28 -24.27
CA PHE A 199 -25.65 -11.39 -23.11
C PHE A 199 -25.88 -12.20 -21.84
N ARG A 200 -24.99 -12.12 -20.89
CA ARG A 200 -25.12 -12.69 -19.55
C ARG A 200 -25.75 -11.65 -18.63
N CYS A 201 -27.04 -11.81 -18.32
CA CYS A 201 -27.72 -10.95 -17.35
C CYS A 201 -27.12 -11.13 -15.95
N MET A 202 -26.73 -10.05 -15.29
CA MET A 202 -26.18 -10.08 -13.95
C MET A 202 -27.10 -9.43 -12.92
N GLU A 203 -27.92 -8.46 -13.35
CA GLU A 203 -28.86 -7.73 -12.49
C GLU A 203 -30.09 -7.32 -13.28
N ILE A 204 -31.25 -7.32 -12.60
CA ILE A 204 -32.47 -6.66 -13.02
C ILE A 204 -32.94 -5.77 -11.87
N CYS A 205 -33.27 -4.52 -12.14
CA CYS A 205 -33.54 -3.51 -11.11
C CYS A 205 -34.45 -2.39 -11.63
N ASP A 206 -34.65 -1.38 -10.78
CA ASP A 206 -35.33 -0.14 -11.10
C ASP A 206 -34.84 0.43 -12.43
N PRO A 207 -35.72 0.80 -13.38
CA PRO A 207 -35.32 1.43 -14.64
C PRO A 207 -34.48 2.72 -14.44
N ALA A 208 -34.65 3.42 -13.31
CA ALA A 208 -33.83 4.59 -12.98
C ALA A 208 -32.39 4.25 -12.54
N ASP A 209 -32.13 3.02 -12.10
CA ASP A 209 -30.76 2.58 -11.71
C ASP A 209 -30.01 2.03 -12.95
N THR A 210 -29.50 2.94 -13.77
CA THR A 210 -28.76 2.60 -15.01
C THR A 210 -27.25 2.45 -14.82
N ALA A 211 -26.70 2.83 -13.66
CA ALA A 211 -25.27 2.83 -13.40
C ALA A 211 -24.67 1.42 -13.50
N ILE A 212 -23.57 1.30 -14.22
CA ILE A 212 -22.70 0.12 -14.22
C ILE A 212 -21.33 0.51 -13.71
N VAL A 213 -20.89 -0.10 -12.63
CA VAL A 213 -19.76 0.35 -11.83
C VAL A 213 -18.66 -0.69 -11.80
N GLY A 214 -17.43 -0.22 -11.99
CA GLY A 214 -16.20 -0.96 -11.70
C GLY A 214 -15.61 -0.54 -10.37
N CYS A 215 -14.90 -1.45 -9.69
CA CYS A 215 -14.19 -1.17 -8.47
C CYS A 215 -12.71 -1.58 -8.64
N ALA A 216 -11.81 -0.62 -8.68
CA ALA A 216 -10.38 -0.88 -8.66
C ALA A 216 -9.85 -0.77 -7.22
N ILE A 217 -9.01 -1.73 -6.84
CA ILE A 217 -8.53 -1.90 -5.47
C ILE A 217 -7.02 -2.08 -5.50
N ASP A 218 -6.32 -1.28 -4.71
CA ASP A 218 -4.93 -1.49 -4.36
C ASP A 218 -4.84 -1.98 -2.92
N ILE A 219 -4.33 -3.21 -2.73
CA ILE A 219 -4.15 -3.82 -1.41
C ILE A 219 -2.66 -3.78 -1.05
N GLY A 220 -2.23 -2.67 -0.50
CA GLY A 220 -0.88 -2.55 0.06
C GLY A 220 -0.73 -3.27 1.41
N THR A 221 0.50 -3.50 1.82
CA THR A 221 0.82 -4.07 3.14
C THR A 221 0.28 -3.19 4.26
N THR A 222 0.35 -1.87 4.10
CA THR A 222 -0.04 -0.90 5.13
C THR A 222 -1.40 -0.25 4.85
N THR A 223 -1.68 0.09 3.61
CA THR A 223 -2.88 0.86 3.21
C THR A 223 -3.63 0.13 2.11
N VAL A 224 -4.95 0.23 2.14
CA VAL A 224 -5.84 -0.22 1.07
C VAL A 224 -6.54 1.00 0.49
N THR A 225 -6.48 1.13 -0.83
CA THR A 225 -7.13 2.23 -1.57
C THR A 225 -8.09 1.66 -2.61
N MET A 226 -9.25 2.30 -2.75
CA MET A 226 -10.28 1.90 -3.72
C MET A 226 -10.81 3.09 -4.50
N VAL A 227 -11.18 2.84 -5.74
CA VAL A 227 -11.95 3.77 -6.55
C VAL A 227 -13.12 3.06 -7.21
N PHE A 228 -14.28 3.72 -7.22
CA PHE A 228 -15.41 3.35 -8.06
C PHE A 228 -15.36 4.14 -9.35
N THR A 229 -15.61 3.48 -10.44
CA THR A 229 -15.59 4.08 -11.78
C THR A 229 -16.82 3.66 -12.59
N ASP A 230 -17.28 4.57 -13.44
CA ASP A 230 -18.32 4.24 -14.42
C ASP A 230 -17.70 3.36 -15.54
N LEU A 231 -18.25 2.18 -15.75
CA LEU A 231 -17.77 1.27 -16.81
C LEU A 231 -18.14 1.75 -18.21
N THR A 232 -19.01 2.75 -18.34
CA THR A 232 -19.42 3.31 -19.63
C THR A 232 -18.37 4.25 -20.20
N ASP A 233 -17.83 5.14 -19.37
CA ASP A 233 -16.91 6.21 -19.79
C ASP A 233 -15.57 6.27 -19.02
N GLY A 234 -15.41 5.45 -17.99
CA GLY A 234 -14.22 5.39 -17.15
C GLY A 234 -14.13 6.50 -16.10
N ARG A 235 -15.15 7.33 -15.94
CA ARG A 235 -15.16 8.43 -14.98
C ARG A 235 -15.09 7.90 -13.53
N LEU A 236 -14.27 8.55 -12.69
CA LEU A 236 -14.22 8.27 -11.26
C LEU A 236 -15.53 8.74 -10.59
N LEU A 237 -16.16 7.83 -9.85
CA LEU A 237 -17.43 8.08 -9.15
C LEU A 237 -17.22 8.31 -7.65
N ALA A 238 -16.34 7.54 -7.04
CA ALA A 238 -16.02 7.64 -5.63
C ALA A 238 -14.63 7.07 -5.35
N LYS A 239 -14.01 7.49 -4.26
CA LYS A 239 -12.70 7.02 -3.82
C LYS A 239 -12.65 6.93 -2.31
N GLY A 240 -11.86 5.99 -1.79
CA GLY A 240 -11.66 5.82 -0.35
C GLY A 240 -10.44 4.98 -0.04
N SER A 241 -9.87 5.21 1.12
CA SER A 241 -8.73 4.48 1.63
C SER A 241 -8.90 4.16 3.12
N SER A 242 -8.18 3.15 3.57
CA SER A 242 -8.09 2.77 4.99
C SER A 242 -6.79 2.04 5.27
N GLY A 243 -6.37 1.99 6.53
CA GLY A 243 -5.31 1.08 6.95
C GLY A 243 -5.71 -0.37 6.71
N ASN A 244 -4.74 -1.21 6.31
CA ASN A 244 -4.94 -2.64 6.16
C ASN A 244 -5.13 -3.30 7.53
N GLY A 245 -6.29 -3.87 7.80
CA GLY A 245 -6.62 -4.52 9.08
C GLY A 245 -5.70 -5.68 9.47
N GLN A 246 -4.89 -6.18 8.54
CA GLN A 246 -3.90 -7.23 8.83
C GLN A 246 -2.66 -6.70 9.59
N ILE A 247 -2.44 -5.38 9.67
CA ILE A 247 -1.28 -4.78 10.36
C ILE A 247 -1.15 -5.26 11.80
N ARG A 248 -2.26 -5.44 12.51
CA ARG A 248 -2.27 -5.94 13.89
C ARG A 248 -1.74 -7.37 14.05
N TYR A 249 -1.71 -8.15 12.98
CA TYR A 249 -1.20 -9.53 12.95
C TYR A 249 0.24 -9.63 12.44
N GLY A 250 0.74 -8.60 11.79
CA GLY A 250 2.11 -8.49 11.30
C GLY A 250 2.32 -7.20 10.55
N ALA A 251 3.37 -6.45 10.91
CA ALA A 251 3.69 -5.17 10.29
C ALA A 251 4.15 -5.34 8.83
N ASP A 252 4.79 -6.46 8.52
CA ASP A 252 5.33 -6.80 7.22
C ASP A 252 4.77 -8.13 6.69
N VAL A 253 5.09 -8.44 5.44
CA VAL A 253 4.62 -9.64 4.74
C VAL A 253 5.09 -10.94 5.39
N ILE A 254 6.33 -11.00 5.88
CA ILE A 254 6.92 -12.21 6.48
C ILE A 254 6.19 -12.56 7.79
N ASN A 255 5.96 -11.57 8.64
CA ASN A 255 5.22 -11.76 9.88
C ASN A 255 3.78 -12.23 9.64
N ARG A 256 3.12 -11.72 8.58
CA ARG A 256 1.78 -12.18 8.19
C ARG A 256 1.77 -13.60 7.66
N ILE A 257 2.78 -14.01 6.89
CA ILE A 257 2.93 -15.40 6.45
C ILE A 257 3.10 -16.32 7.66
N ILE A 258 3.97 -15.97 8.61
CA ILE A 258 4.16 -16.73 9.85
C ILE A 258 2.85 -16.83 10.64
N GLU A 259 2.11 -15.72 10.80
CA GLU A 259 0.80 -15.74 11.48
C GLU A 259 -0.21 -16.60 10.73
N SER A 260 -0.21 -16.60 9.39
CA SER A 260 -1.10 -17.43 8.58
C SER A 260 -0.93 -18.92 8.82
N GLY A 261 0.29 -19.36 9.12
CA GLY A 261 0.62 -20.76 9.46
C GLY A 261 0.13 -21.21 10.85
N ARG A 262 -0.25 -20.29 11.74
CA ARG A 262 -0.80 -20.62 13.05
C ARG A 262 -2.23 -21.14 12.94
N SER A 263 -2.69 -21.86 13.98
CA SER A 263 -4.08 -22.37 14.02
C SER A 263 -5.09 -21.23 13.85
N GLY A 264 -5.92 -21.30 12.80
CA GLY A 264 -6.89 -20.26 12.44
C GLY A 264 -6.29 -18.98 11.85
N GLY A 265 -4.97 -18.89 11.68
CA GLY A 265 -4.27 -17.69 11.20
C GLY A 265 -4.71 -17.24 9.82
N LYS A 266 -4.84 -18.16 8.85
CA LYS A 266 -5.35 -17.85 7.50
C LYS A 266 -6.72 -17.18 7.55
N THR A 267 -7.65 -17.74 8.30
CA THR A 267 -9.01 -17.19 8.44
C THR A 267 -9.03 -15.83 9.11
N LYS A 268 -8.18 -15.62 10.13
CA LYS A 268 -8.04 -14.31 10.78
C LYS A 268 -7.56 -13.24 9.81
N LEU A 269 -6.49 -13.51 9.06
CA LEU A 269 -5.91 -12.58 8.10
C LEU A 269 -6.88 -12.31 6.94
N GLN A 270 -7.57 -13.33 6.43
CA GLN A 270 -8.60 -13.16 5.40
C GLN A 270 -9.78 -12.33 5.91
N ASN A 271 -10.26 -12.56 7.13
CA ASN A 271 -11.32 -11.74 7.73
C ASN A 271 -10.86 -10.29 7.93
N ALA A 272 -9.63 -10.06 8.36
CA ALA A 272 -9.09 -8.73 8.56
C ALA A 272 -9.05 -7.92 7.26
N ILE A 273 -8.65 -8.52 6.14
CA ILE A 273 -8.66 -7.83 4.85
C ILE A 273 -10.07 -7.70 4.28
N ILE A 274 -10.87 -8.75 4.26
CA ILE A 274 -12.19 -8.72 3.62
C ILE A 274 -13.20 -7.99 4.50
N LYS A 275 -13.48 -8.51 5.71
CA LYS A 275 -14.61 -8.04 6.54
C LYS A 275 -14.33 -6.73 7.25
N GLU A 276 -13.07 -6.49 7.62
CA GLU A 276 -12.72 -5.35 8.45
C GLU A 276 -12.07 -4.22 7.65
N THR A 277 -11.69 -4.46 6.38
CA THR A 277 -11.08 -3.45 5.50
C THR A 277 -11.90 -3.24 4.24
N LEU A 278 -11.99 -4.23 3.33
CA LEU A 278 -12.64 -4.05 2.03
C LEU A 278 -14.13 -3.75 2.15
N VAL A 279 -14.87 -4.55 2.93
CA VAL A 279 -16.32 -4.38 3.11
C VAL A 279 -16.68 -3.01 3.69
N PRO A 280 -16.05 -2.51 4.76
CA PRO A 280 -16.33 -1.17 5.27
C PRO A 280 -16.03 -0.05 4.27
N ILE A 281 -14.92 -0.12 3.54
CA ILE A 281 -14.59 0.89 2.52
C ILE A 281 -15.66 0.89 1.43
N MET A 282 -16.00 -0.28 0.86
CA MET A 282 -17.02 -0.40 -0.18
C MET A 282 -18.39 0.09 0.29
N ALA A 283 -18.81 -0.27 1.52
CA ALA A 283 -20.07 0.17 2.10
C ALA A 283 -20.13 1.70 2.27
N ASN A 284 -19.02 2.30 2.74
CA ASN A 284 -18.92 3.75 2.87
C ASN A 284 -18.97 4.45 1.51
N LEU A 285 -18.29 3.90 0.49
CA LEU A 285 -18.31 4.44 -0.87
C LEU A 285 -19.71 4.34 -1.48
N CYS A 286 -20.40 3.21 -1.34
CA CYS A 286 -21.77 3.06 -1.78
C CYS A 286 -22.69 4.11 -1.10
N LYS A 287 -22.56 4.27 0.21
CA LYS A 287 -23.37 5.23 0.98
C LYS A 287 -23.11 6.68 0.57
N SER A 288 -21.85 7.07 0.40
CA SER A 288 -21.48 8.46 0.08
C SER A 288 -21.79 8.85 -1.36
N SER A 289 -21.73 7.91 -2.29
CA SER A 289 -21.99 8.14 -3.72
C SER A 289 -23.45 7.85 -4.14
N GLY A 290 -24.25 7.21 -3.26
CA GLY A 290 -25.59 6.75 -3.61
C GLY A 290 -25.62 5.54 -4.57
N ILE A 291 -24.47 4.90 -4.80
CA ILE A 291 -24.35 3.75 -5.71
C ILE A 291 -24.90 2.50 -5.02
N ASN A 292 -25.76 1.77 -5.73
CA ASN A 292 -26.22 0.46 -5.29
C ASN A 292 -25.07 -0.56 -5.45
N ALA A 293 -24.75 -1.29 -4.39
CA ALA A 293 -23.69 -2.31 -4.42
C ALA A 293 -23.89 -3.36 -5.52
N ARG A 294 -25.15 -3.67 -5.88
CA ARG A 294 -25.49 -4.61 -6.97
C ARG A 294 -25.14 -4.08 -8.36
N SER A 295 -24.89 -2.78 -8.48
CA SER A 295 -24.45 -2.14 -9.72
C SER A 295 -22.93 -2.21 -9.92
N ILE A 296 -22.16 -2.71 -8.92
CA ILE A 296 -20.74 -3.01 -9.06
C ILE A 296 -20.62 -4.36 -9.77
N LEU A 297 -20.28 -4.30 -11.07
CA LEU A 297 -20.31 -5.46 -11.97
C LEU A 297 -18.94 -6.05 -12.26
N ARG A 298 -17.85 -5.36 -11.90
CA ARG A 298 -16.48 -5.81 -12.12
C ARG A 298 -15.56 -5.25 -11.05
N LEU A 299 -14.62 -6.05 -10.56
CA LEU A 299 -13.59 -5.61 -9.63
C LEU A 299 -12.21 -5.97 -10.19
N SER A 300 -11.20 -5.19 -9.84
CA SER A 300 -9.79 -5.50 -10.12
C SER A 300 -8.94 -5.22 -8.87
N VAL A 301 -7.91 -6.02 -8.67
CA VAL A 301 -7.03 -5.95 -7.50
C VAL A 301 -5.57 -5.90 -7.96
N GLY A 302 -4.86 -4.82 -7.60
CA GLY A 302 -3.41 -4.76 -7.58
C GLY A 302 -2.94 -5.03 -6.14
N SER A 303 -2.03 -5.97 -5.95
CA SER A 303 -1.45 -6.24 -4.65
C SER A 303 -0.24 -7.17 -4.75
N ASN A 304 0.63 -7.15 -3.73
CA ASN A 304 1.78 -8.03 -3.70
C ASN A 304 1.38 -9.51 -3.56
N THR A 305 2.31 -10.40 -3.88
CA THR A 305 2.07 -11.86 -3.91
C THR A 305 1.52 -12.39 -2.57
N THR A 306 2.06 -11.92 -1.44
CA THR A 306 1.59 -12.34 -0.11
C THR A 306 0.15 -11.90 0.13
N MET A 307 -0.17 -10.63 -0.19
CA MET A 307 -1.54 -10.11 0.01
C MET A 307 -2.54 -10.86 -0.86
N ASN A 308 -2.18 -11.23 -2.10
CA ASN A 308 -3.03 -12.06 -2.97
C ASN A 308 -3.33 -13.43 -2.32
N HIS A 309 -2.33 -14.11 -1.76
CA HIS A 309 -2.52 -15.39 -1.05
C HIS A 309 -3.42 -15.23 0.17
N LEU A 310 -3.20 -14.20 0.99
CA LEU A 310 -3.98 -13.95 2.19
C LEU A 310 -5.43 -13.53 1.89
N LEU A 311 -5.66 -12.77 0.80
CA LEU A 311 -6.99 -12.40 0.32
C LEU A 311 -7.80 -13.64 -0.07
N LEU A 312 -7.17 -14.55 -0.81
CA LEU A 312 -7.81 -15.79 -1.28
C LEU A 312 -7.85 -16.90 -0.21
N GLY A 313 -7.16 -16.73 0.91
CA GLY A 313 -7.03 -17.78 1.94
C GLY A 313 -6.17 -18.97 1.49
N VAL A 314 -5.33 -18.75 0.46
CA VAL A 314 -4.37 -19.74 -0.04
C VAL A 314 -3.14 -19.75 0.86
N ASP A 315 -2.44 -20.88 0.90
CA ASP A 315 -1.23 -21.01 1.72
C ASP A 315 -0.12 -20.08 1.20
N ALA A 316 0.35 -19.21 2.10
CA ALA A 316 1.40 -18.24 1.79
C ALA A 316 2.79 -18.69 2.26
N GLU A 317 2.91 -19.82 2.98
CA GLU A 317 4.20 -20.32 3.49
C GLU A 317 5.25 -20.49 2.39
N PRO A 318 4.92 -21.02 1.18
CA PRO A 318 5.90 -21.17 0.09
C PRO A 318 6.49 -19.85 -0.42
N VAL A 319 5.81 -18.72 -0.19
CA VAL A 319 6.30 -17.39 -0.62
C VAL A 319 7.60 -17.02 0.09
N ARG A 320 7.78 -17.43 1.36
CA ARG A 320 8.96 -17.10 2.18
C ARG A 320 9.97 -18.24 2.32
N MET A 321 9.63 -19.44 1.87
CA MET A 321 10.49 -20.63 1.98
C MET A 321 11.17 -20.91 0.67
N GLU A 322 12.50 -21.12 0.73
CA GLU A 322 13.26 -21.54 -0.45
C GLU A 322 12.68 -22.83 -1.03
N PRO A 323 12.44 -22.94 -2.35
CA PRO A 323 12.94 -22.09 -3.44
C PRO A 323 12.05 -20.87 -3.80
N TYR A 324 11.21 -20.36 -2.87
CA TYR A 324 10.40 -19.13 -3.03
C TYR A 324 9.41 -19.23 -4.21
N ILE A 325 8.67 -20.33 -4.29
CA ILE A 325 7.68 -20.56 -5.35
C ILE A 325 6.26 -20.44 -4.75
N PRO A 326 5.51 -19.36 -5.06
CA PRO A 326 4.15 -19.18 -4.57
C PRO A 326 3.18 -20.20 -5.16
N SER A 327 2.00 -20.35 -4.55
CA SER A 327 0.99 -21.32 -5.00
C SER A 327 0.42 -20.98 -6.38
N PHE A 328 0.42 -19.70 -6.77
CA PHE A 328 -0.05 -19.23 -8.08
C PHE A 328 0.62 -17.90 -8.46
N PHE A 329 0.74 -17.63 -9.73
CA PHE A 329 1.08 -16.32 -10.27
C PHE A 329 -0.16 -15.59 -10.79
N SER A 330 -1.10 -16.29 -11.40
CA SER A 330 -2.35 -15.75 -11.89
C SER A 330 -3.53 -16.65 -11.50
N TRP A 331 -4.71 -16.07 -11.40
CA TRP A 331 -5.93 -16.79 -11.11
C TRP A 331 -7.10 -16.18 -11.89
N GLU A 332 -7.91 -17.03 -12.51
CA GLU A 332 -9.09 -16.64 -13.27
C GLU A 332 -10.36 -17.26 -12.67
N GLY A 333 -11.52 -16.68 -12.99
CA GLY A 333 -12.82 -17.21 -12.61
C GLY A 333 -13.27 -16.86 -11.19
N LEU A 334 -12.55 -15.97 -10.49
CA LEU A 334 -12.95 -15.49 -9.17
C LEU A 334 -14.14 -14.54 -9.27
N LEU A 335 -15.13 -14.73 -8.42
CA LEU A 335 -16.33 -13.90 -8.33
C LEU A 335 -16.38 -13.14 -6.99
N ALA A 336 -17.07 -12.01 -6.96
CA ALA A 336 -17.29 -11.22 -5.74
C ALA A 336 -18.00 -12.06 -4.65
N SER A 337 -18.87 -13.00 -5.03
CA SER A 337 -19.51 -13.93 -4.09
C SER A 337 -18.54 -14.86 -3.38
N ASP A 338 -17.43 -15.26 -4.01
CA ASP A 338 -16.42 -16.14 -3.39
C ASP A 338 -15.72 -15.43 -2.22
N LEU A 339 -15.50 -14.12 -2.36
CA LEU A 339 -14.92 -13.26 -1.34
C LEU A 339 -15.96 -12.60 -0.43
N LYS A 340 -17.26 -12.83 -0.68
CA LYS A 340 -18.37 -12.20 0.05
C LYS A 340 -18.30 -10.66 0.07
N LEU A 341 -17.83 -10.07 -1.01
CA LEU A 341 -17.76 -8.62 -1.18
C LEU A 341 -19.14 -8.02 -1.44
N PRO A 342 -19.44 -6.79 -0.97
CA PRO A 342 -20.69 -6.09 -1.26
C PRO A 342 -20.67 -5.54 -2.69
N ALA A 343 -20.86 -6.42 -3.66
CA ALA A 343 -20.95 -6.16 -5.09
C ALA A 343 -22.00 -7.09 -5.73
N ASN A 344 -22.19 -7.03 -7.03
CA ASN A 344 -22.95 -8.05 -7.71
C ASN A 344 -22.27 -9.42 -7.50
N PRO A 345 -23.01 -10.46 -7.06
CA PRO A 345 -22.40 -11.76 -6.75
C PRO A 345 -21.75 -12.44 -7.95
N LEU A 346 -22.16 -12.08 -9.17
CA LEU A 346 -21.60 -12.58 -10.42
C LEU A 346 -20.47 -11.69 -10.97
N ALA A 347 -20.14 -10.61 -10.27
CA ALA A 347 -19.07 -9.70 -10.69
C ALA A 347 -17.71 -10.42 -10.67
N PRO A 348 -16.99 -10.49 -11.81
CA PRO A 348 -15.64 -11.02 -11.82
C PRO A 348 -14.71 -10.14 -11.02
N VAL A 349 -13.78 -10.78 -10.29
CA VAL A 349 -12.69 -10.14 -9.57
C VAL A 349 -11.39 -10.48 -10.30
N LEU A 350 -10.84 -9.48 -10.99
CA LEU A 350 -9.58 -9.59 -11.69
C LEU A 350 -8.44 -9.38 -10.68
N ILE A 351 -7.46 -10.27 -10.69
CA ILE A 351 -6.24 -10.10 -9.88
C ILE A 351 -5.08 -9.88 -10.83
N ALA A 352 -4.36 -8.77 -10.66
CA ALA A 352 -3.15 -8.51 -11.42
C ALA A 352 -2.13 -9.64 -11.17
N PRO A 353 -1.50 -10.21 -12.22
CA PRO A 353 -0.63 -11.36 -12.07
C PRO A 353 0.60 -11.07 -11.23
N ASN A 354 1.00 -12.01 -10.39
CA ASN A 354 2.30 -12.02 -9.72
C ASN A 354 3.38 -12.53 -10.68
N ILE A 355 4.66 -12.25 -10.39
CA ILE A 355 5.80 -12.72 -11.17
C ILE A 355 6.74 -13.57 -10.31
N GLY A 356 6.84 -13.23 -9.05
CA GLY A 356 7.70 -13.89 -8.07
C GLY A 356 7.11 -13.79 -6.66
N SER A 357 7.84 -14.31 -5.70
CA SER A 357 7.45 -14.25 -4.29
C SER A 357 7.37 -12.83 -3.76
N TYR A 358 8.26 -11.96 -4.22
CA TYR A 358 8.38 -10.58 -3.75
C TYR A 358 8.06 -9.53 -4.81
N VAL A 359 7.69 -9.93 -6.03
CA VAL A 359 7.19 -9.05 -7.09
C VAL A 359 5.79 -9.52 -7.47
N GLY A 360 4.81 -8.76 -7.07
CA GLY A 360 3.40 -9.12 -7.16
C GLY A 360 2.61 -8.35 -8.22
N GLY A 361 1.30 -8.49 -8.12
CA GLY A 361 0.34 -7.84 -9.00
C GLY A 361 0.31 -6.31 -8.89
N ASP A 362 0.78 -5.75 -7.78
CA ASP A 362 1.01 -4.31 -7.63
C ASP A 362 2.04 -3.80 -8.64
N ILE A 363 3.12 -4.57 -8.86
CA ILE A 363 4.19 -4.20 -9.77
C ILE A 363 3.81 -4.45 -11.23
N THR A 364 3.09 -5.51 -11.55
CA THR A 364 2.60 -5.73 -12.92
C THR A 364 1.56 -4.69 -13.33
N ALA A 365 0.62 -4.35 -12.42
CA ALA A 365 -0.31 -3.26 -12.61
C ALA A 365 0.43 -1.91 -12.70
N GLY A 366 1.43 -1.68 -11.84
CA GLY A 366 2.28 -0.48 -11.87
C GLY A 366 3.07 -0.35 -13.17
N THR A 367 3.64 -1.44 -13.66
CA THR A 367 4.35 -1.49 -14.95
C THR A 367 3.41 -1.22 -16.12
N LEU A 368 2.19 -1.77 -16.08
CA LEU A 368 1.15 -1.43 -17.05
C LEU A 368 0.89 0.07 -17.06
N ALA A 369 0.66 0.68 -15.89
CA ALA A 369 0.37 2.12 -15.73
C ALA A 369 1.54 3.01 -16.16
N ALA A 370 2.78 2.61 -15.91
CA ALA A 370 3.98 3.33 -16.32
C ALA A 370 4.19 3.34 -17.85
N GLY A 371 3.62 2.34 -18.56
CA GLY A 371 3.68 2.25 -20.02
C GLY A 371 5.05 1.89 -20.58
N ILE A 372 6.00 1.44 -19.75
CA ILE A 372 7.38 1.11 -20.20
C ILE A 372 7.43 -0.05 -21.18
N TRP A 373 6.44 -0.94 -21.14
CA TRP A 373 6.27 -2.09 -22.03
C TRP A 373 6.02 -1.73 -23.50
N ASP A 374 5.75 -0.44 -23.80
CA ASP A 374 5.48 0.08 -25.14
C ASP A 374 6.53 1.12 -25.60
N LYS A 375 7.59 1.34 -24.82
CA LYS A 375 8.62 2.36 -25.13
C LYS A 375 9.90 1.71 -25.66
N ASP A 376 10.63 2.46 -26.51
CA ASP A 376 11.99 2.10 -26.92
C ASP A 376 13.04 2.50 -25.88
N GLU A 377 12.73 3.56 -25.09
CA GLU A 377 13.60 4.12 -24.06
C GLU A 377 13.85 3.15 -22.93
N MET A 378 15.12 3.00 -22.52
CA MET A 378 15.48 2.24 -21.34
C MET A 378 14.95 2.90 -20.09
N SER A 379 14.00 2.26 -19.44
CA SER A 379 13.27 2.80 -18.31
C SER A 379 13.51 1.98 -17.05
N LEU A 380 13.70 2.70 -15.94
CA LEU A 380 13.71 2.14 -14.59
C LEU A 380 12.42 2.56 -13.88
N PHE A 381 11.61 1.60 -13.48
CA PHE A 381 10.44 1.81 -12.63
C PHE A 381 10.77 1.36 -11.21
N ILE A 382 10.48 2.22 -10.23
CA ILE A 382 10.75 1.99 -8.80
C ILE A 382 9.46 2.25 -8.05
N ASP A 383 8.92 1.25 -7.37
CA ASP A 383 7.88 1.43 -6.37
C ASP A 383 8.49 1.51 -4.97
N LEU A 384 8.26 2.63 -4.30
CA LEU A 384 8.80 2.91 -2.97
C LEU A 384 7.69 2.74 -1.93
N GLY A 385 7.64 1.57 -1.35
CA GLY A 385 6.76 1.21 -0.24
C GLY A 385 7.54 0.71 0.98
N THR A 386 6.97 -0.25 1.70
CA THR A 386 7.64 -0.97 2.79
C THR A 386 8.83 -1.80 2.25
N ASN A 387 8.70 -2.30 1.02
CA ASN A 387 9.81 -2.84 0.23
C ASN A 387 10.12 -1.86 -0.90
N GLY A 388 11.21 -2.10 -1.61
CA GLY A 388 11.51 -1.46 -2.87
C GLY A 388 11.39 -2.49 -3.99
N GLU A 389 10.41 -2.33 -4.87
CA GLU A 389 10.27 -3.16 -6.04
C GLU A 389 10.70 -2.39 -7.28
N LEU A 390 11.44 -3.07 -8.17
CA LEU A 390 12.06 -2.46 -9.33
C LEU A 390 11.73 -3.24 -10.60
N VAL A 391 11.52 -2.49 -11.69
CA VAL A 391 11.44 -3.04 -13.04
C VAL A 391 12.34 -2.21 -13.93
N PHE A 392 13.18 -2.88 -14.71
CA PHE A 392 14.06 -2.25 -15.69
C PHE A 392 13.88 -2.89 -17.08
N GLY A 393 13.85 -2.06 -18.10
CA GLY A 393 13.75 -2.52 -19.48
C GLY A 393 12.97 -1.55 -20.36
N ASN A 394 12.42 -2.10 -21.42
CA ASN A 394 11.64 -1.41 -22.44
C ASN A 394 10.65 -2.41 -23.10
N ARG A 395 10.18 -2.09 -24.32
CA ARG A 395 9.28 -3.01 -25.05
C ARG A 395 9.88 -4.38 -25.39
N ASP A 396 11.21 -4.49 -25.45
CA ASP A 396 11.89 -5.72 -25.90
C ASP A 396 12.12 -6.71 -24.75
N PHE A 397 12.31 -6.21 -23.54
CA PHE A 397 12.47 -7.02 -22.32
C PHE A 397 12.11 -6.24 -21.07
N LEU A 398 11.69 -6.96 -20.04
CA LEU A 398 11.46 -6.43 -18.70
C LEU A 398 12.11 -7.35 -17.67
N MET A 399 12.92 -6.77 -16.80
CA MET A 399 13.53 -7.44 -15.66
C MET A 399 13.01 -6.84 -14.37
N SER A 400 12.73 -7.64 -13.37
CA SER A 400 12.24 -7.16 -12.08
C SER A 400 12.96 -7.81 -10.91
N CYS A 401 13.06 -7.08 -9.82
CA CYS A 401 13.54 -7.58 -8.53
C CYS A 401 12.84 -6.86 -7.39
N ALA A 402 13.00 -7.36 -6.17
CA ALA A 402 12.54 -6.71 -4.96
C ALA A 402 13.68 -6.65 -3.93
N CYS A 403 13.78 -5.55 -3.20
CA CYS A 403 14.70 -5.38 -2.10
C CYS A 403 13.98 -5.10 -0.79
N SER A 404 14.55 -5.56 0.32
CA SER A 404 14.05 -5.29 1.66
C SER A 404 14.58 -3.94 2.16
N ALA A 405 13.93 -2.85 1.75
CA ALA A 405 14.26 -1.51 2.24
C ALA A 405 13.86 -1.29 3.72
N GLY A 406 12.89 -2.05 4.20
CA GLY A 406 12.35 -1.91 5.55
C GLY A 406 11.45 -0.68 5.70
N PRO A 407 10.88 -0.46 6.90
CA PRO A 407 9.88 0.58 7.12
C PRO A 407 10.49 1.99 7.34
N ALA A 408 11.80 2.18 7.15
CA ALA A 408 12.48 3.45 7.42
C ALA A 408 11.88 4.60 6.61
N PHE A 409 11.53 4.36 5.35
CA PHE A 409 10.89 5.36 4.49
C PHE A 409 9.45 5.70 4.89
N GLU A 410 8.78 4.84 5.65
CA GLU A 410 7.46 5.13 6.23
C GLU A 410 7.56 5.72 7.65
N GLY A 411 8.76 6.11 8.10
CA GLY A 411 9.04 6.57 9.46
C GLY A 411 9.08 5.45 10.50
N GLY A 412 9.06 4.18 10.08
CA GLY A 412 9.36 3.03 10.91
C GLY A 412 10.87 2.96 11.22
N ASP A 413 11.25 2.33 12.32
CA ASP A 413 12.66 2.19 12.78
C ASP A 413 13.44 3.50 12.95
N ILE A 414 12.77 4.64 12.89
CA ILE A 414 13.29 5.99 13.15
C ILE A 414 12.64 6.51 14.43
N SER A 415 13.44 6.99 15.38
CA SER A 415 13.00 7.37 16.73
C SER A 415 11.91 8.45 16.73
N SER A 416 12.05 9.50 15.91
CA SER A 416 11.05 10.55 15.70
C SER A 416 10.25 10.37 14.42
N GLY A 417 10.32 9.18 13.80
CA GLY A 417 9.64 8.89 12.55
C GLY A 417 8.13 8.76 12.72
N MET A 418 7.38 9.30 11.77
CA MET A 418 5.92 9.20 11.71
C MET A 418 5.46 9.16 10.24
N ARG A 419 4.19 8.87 10.05
CA ARG A 419 3.57 8.97 8.73
C ARG A 419 3.38 10.42 8.30
N ALA A 420 3.18 10.66 7.01
CA ALA A 420 2.92 11.98 6.46
C ALA A 420 1.51 12.47 6.85
N THR A 421 1.36 12.94 8.08
CA THR A 421 0.15 13.49 8.70
C THR A 421 0.45 14.85 9.30
N ASP A 422 -0.57 15.55 9.79
CA ASP A 422 -0.41 16.87 10.43
C ASP A 422 0.67 16.83 11.52
N GLY A 423 1.59 17.79 11.49
CA GLY A 423 2.75 17.87 12.39
C GLY A 423 4.00 17.13 11.91
N ALA A 424 3.94 16.37 10.83
CA ALA A 424 5.12 15.73 10.28
C ALA A 424 5.98 16.72 9.49
N VAL A 425 7.28 16.72 9.72
CA VAL A 425 8.26 17.39 8.85
C VAL A 425 8.32 16.63 7.54
N GLU A 426 7.97 17.28 6.43
CA GLU A 426 7.97 16.70 5.09
C GLU A 426 9.16 17.15 4.23
N ALA A 427 9.74 18.31 4.53
CA ALA A 427 10.93 18.84 3.86
C ALA A 427 11.76 19.68 4.82
N ALA A 428 13.04 19.79 4.54
CA ALA A 428 13.96 20.58 5.35
C ALA A 428 15.12 21.15 4.51
N VAL A 429 15.59 22.32 4.93
CA VAL A 429 16.84 22.92 4.46
C VAL A 429 17.65 23.33 5.68
N ILE A 430 18.95 23.03 5.70
CA ILE A 430 19.84 23.39 6.82
C ILE A 430 20.81 24.48 6.32
N ASP A 431 20.85 25.58 7.07
CA ASP A 431 21.87 26.61 6.86
C ASP A 431 23.25 26.06 7.25
N LYS A 432 24.23 26.16 6.35
CA LYS A 432 25.56 25.55 6.54
C LYS A 432 26.33 26.15 7.70
N ASP A 433 26.21 27.46 7.93
CA ASP A 433 27.04 28.19 8.88
C ASP A 433 26.43 28.13 10.28
N THR A 434 25.14 28.41 10.41
CA THR A 434 24.43 28.40 11.68
C THR A 434 23.96 27.01 12.10
N MET A 435 23.86 26.09 11.16
CA MET A 435 23.29 24.74 11.35
C MET A 435 21.85 24.76 11.87
N GLU A 436 21.10 25.84 11.63
CA GLU A 436 19.69 25.94 11.97
C GLU A 436 18.82 25.39 10.81
N PRO A 437 17.77 24.59 11.11
CA PRO A 437 16.89 24.04 10.09
C PRO A 437 15.75 24.99 9.74
N ILE A 438 15.39 25.03 8.47
CA ILE A 438 14.12 25.56 7.99
C ILE A 438 13.27 24.36 7.63
N LEU A 439 12.16 24.15 8.34
CA LEU A 439 11.32 22.97 8.25
C LEU A 439 10.00 23.30 7.55
N SER A 440 9.57 22.42 6.61
CA SER A 440 8.20 22.39 6.10
C SER A 440 7.44 21.32 6.87
N VAL A 441 6.36 21.74 7.54
CA VAL A 441 5.54 20.88 8.39
C VAL A 441 4.16 20.72 7.75
N ILE A 442 3.67 19.49 7.65
CA ILE A 442 2.33 19.20 7.15
C ILE A 442 1.28 19.74 8.13
N GLY A 443 0.26 20.43 7.62
CA GLY A 443 -0.84 20.96 8.43
C GLY A 443 -1.15 22.42 8.12
N GLU A 444 -1.90 23.06 9.01
CA GLU A 444 -2.25 24.46 8.91
C GLU A 444 -1.05 25.39 9.16
N PRO A 445 -1.06 26.61 8.65
CA PRO A 445 0.00 27.58 8.92
C PRO A 445 0.26 27.75 10.43
N GLY A 446 1.51 27.49 10.86
CA GLY A 446 1.90 27.54 12.27
C GLY A 446 1.79 26.19 13.01
N GLN A 447 1.48 25.11 12.30
CA GLN A 447 1.53 23.76 12.87
C GLN A 447 2.91 23.47 13.47
N LYS A 448 2.95 23.05 14.73
CA LYS A 448 4.18 22.64 15.39
C LYS A 448 4.60 21.23 14.97
N VAL A 449 5.89 20.98 15.10
CA VAL A 449 6.49 19.68 14.77
C VAL A 449 6.04 18.61 15.76
N VAL A 450 5.60 17.47 15.24
CA VAL A 450 5.28 16.25 16.00
C VAL A 450 6.34 15.16 15.75
N GLY A 451 6.82 15.05 14.51
CA GLY A 451 7.82 14.07 14.09
C GLY A 451 8.26 14.30 12.64
N ILE A 452 8.82 13.27 12.00
CA ILE A 452 9.42 13.36 10.67
C ILE A 452 8.83 12.26 9.80
N CYS A 453 8.26 12.60 8.64
CA CYS A 453 7.83 11.58 7.68
C CYS A 453 8.96 11.17 6.73
N GLY A 454 8.72 10.16 5.88
CA GLY A 454 9.74 9.58 5.02
C GLY A 454 10.44 10.59 4.10
N SER A 455 9.69 11.49 3.45
CA SER A 455 10.29 12.55 2.62
C SER A 455 11.15 13.51 3.45
N GLY A 456 10.67 13.88 4.65
CA GLY A 456 11.44 14.72 5.57
C GLY A 456 12.73 14.04 6.06
N ILE A 457 12.75 12.73 6.24
CA ILE A 457 13.97 11.97 6.61
C ILE A 457 14.98 12.02 5.47
N ILE A 458 14.54 11.82 4.22
CA ILE A 458 15.39 11.92 3.02
C ILE A 458 16.03 13.31 2.95
N ASP A 459 15.22 14.36 3.08
CA ASP A 459 15.69 15.74 3.02
C ASP A 459 16.66 16.04 4.16
N MET A 460 16.31 15.66 5.38
CA MET A 460 17.18 15.89 6.55
C MET A 460 18.54 15.21 6.42
N ILE A 461 18.58 13.94 5.99
CA ILE A 461 19.86 13.23 5.84
C ILE A 461 20.66 13.82 4.68
N SER A 462 20.01 14.22 3.58
CA SER A 462 20.67 14.92 2.48
C SER A 462 21.28 16.25 2.93
N GLU A 463 20.55 17.05 3.69
CA GLU A 463 21.00 18.34 4.19
C GLU A 463 22.13 18.21 5.25
N LEU A 464 22.01 17.24 6.16
CA LEU A 464 23.08 16.93 7.13
C LEU A 464 24.38 16.51 6.42
N PHE A 465 24.25 15.72 5.34
CA PHE A 465 25.38 15.30 4.52
C PHE A 465 25.94 16.47 3.69
N ARG A 466 25.09 17.23 2.99
CA ARG A 466 25.47 18.38 2.18
C ARG A 466 26.26 19.41 2.98
N THR A 467 25.80 19.75 4.20
CA THR A 467 26.42 20.74 5.07
C THR A 467 27.64 20.21 5.85
N GLY A 468 28.02 18.93 5.65
CA GLY A 468 29.13 18.29 6.34
C GLY A 468 28.88 18.07 7.84
N ILE A 469 27.64 18.19 8.31
CA ILE A 469 27.27 17.87 9.70
C ILE A 469 27.45 16.39 9.98
N ILE A 470 27.12 15.54 9.01
CA ILE A 470 27.46 14.11 9.05
C ILE A 470 28.45 13.75 7.93
N ASN A 471 29.27 12.75 8.19
CA ASN A 471 30.19 12.20 7.20
C ASN A 471 29.52 11.12 6.33
N ALA A 472 30.26 10.52 5.39
CA ALA A 472 29.76 9.48 4.49
C ALA A 472 29.24 8.21 5.20
N ARG A 473 29.57 8.00 6.48
CA ARG A 473 29.07 6.90 7.32
C ARG A 473 27.86 7.29 8.16
N GLY A 474 27.35 8.53 8.02
CA GLY A 474 26.24 9.03 8.83
C GLY A 474 26.62 9.42 10.27
N LEU A 475 27.90 9.53 10.60
CA LEU A 475 28.38 9.94 11.92
C LEU A 475 28.56 11.45 11.99
N PHE A 476 28.19 12.07 13.11
CA PHE A 476 28.32 13.51 13.30
C PHE A 476 29.78 13.94 13.33
N ALA A 477 30.14 14.87 12.44
CA ALA A 477 31.49 15.39 12.23
C ALA A 477 31.65 16.85 12.69
N ARG A 478 30.54 17.54 13.00
CA ARG A 478 30.54 18.94 13.52
C ARG A 478 29.92 19.00 14.90
N GLU A 479 30.16 20.10 15.59
CA GLU A 479 29.56 20.44 16.89
C GLU A 479 28.74 21.73 16.73
N GLY A 480 27.64 21.85 17.49
CA GLY A 480 26.77 23.01 17.42
C GLY A 480 25.59 22.93 18.39
N LYS A 481 24.78 23.98 18.47
CA LYS A 481 23.65 24.08 19.40
C LYS A 481 22.62 22.96 19.19
N ARG A 482 22.42 22.52 17.95
CA ARG A 482 21.45 21.46 17.61
C ARG A 482 22.07 20.07 17.53
N ILE A 483 23.39 19.95 17.76
CA ILE A 483 24.08 18.66 17.74
C ILE A 483 24.40 18.30 19.19
N LEU A 484 23.68 17.33 19.73
CA LEU A 484 23.82 16.88 21.11
C LEU A 484 24.42 15.46 21.14
N ARG A 485 25.17 15.15 22.18
CA ARG A 485 25.74 13.82 22.42
C ARG A 485 25.20 13.25 23.73
N ASP A 486 24.90 11.96 23.72
CA ASP A 486 24.51 11.24 24.94
C ASP A 486 25.75 10.85 25.80
N ALA A 487 25.47 10.18 26.92
CA ALA A 487 26.52 9.72 27.85
C ALA A 487 27.49 8.69 27.21
N HIS A 488 27.16 8.10 26.11
CA HIS A 488 27.96 7.13 25.35
C HIS A 488 28.65 7.77 24.14
N GLY A 489 28.48 9.10 23.94
CA GLY A 489 29.08 9.85 22.84
C GLY A 489 28.29 9.75 21.52
N MET A 490 27.11 9.10 21.50
CA MET A 490 26.26 9.01 20.34
C MET A 490 25.66 10.38 20.01
N GLY A 491 25.85 10.83 18.78
CA GLY A 491 25.34 12.10 18.29
C GLY A 491 23.87 12.04 17.88
N ARG A 492 23.20 13.20 18.01
CA ARG A 492 21.88 13.43 17.43
C ARG A 492 21.72 14.88 17.00
N TYR A 493 21.00 15.11 15.95
CA TYR A 493 20.62 16.45 15.48
C TYR A 493 19.17 16.73 15.89
N VAL A 494 18.96 17.87 16.59
CA VAL A 494 17.65 18.29 17.09
C VAL A 494 16.96 19.18 16.05
N LEU A 495 15.86 18.67 15.49
CA LEU A 495 15.00 19.41 14.56
C LEU A 495 14.12 20.42 15.32
N ALA A 496 13.50 19.94 16.41
CA ALA A 496 12.69 20.76 17.29
C ALA A 496 12.97 20.42 18.75
N PHE A 497 13.30 21.44 19.54
CA PHE A 497 13.39 21.33 20.99
C PHE A 497 12.00 21.14 21.62
N PRO A 498 11.89 20.70 22.89
CA PRO A 498 10.58 20.46 23.52
C PRO A 498 9.63 21.65 23.43
N GLU A 499 10.11 22.87 23.53
CA GLU A 499 9.33 24.11 23.42
C GLU A 499 8.88 24.43 21.97
N GLU A 500 9.58 23.91 20.97
CA GLU A 500 9.30 24.07 19.55
C GLU A 500 8.35 22.98 19.04
N SER A 501 8.20 21.86 19.76
CA SER A 501 7.37 20.72 19.34
C SER A 501 5.93 20.81 19.88
N GLU A 502 4.99 20.15 19.19
CA GLU A 502 3.59 20.03 19.63
C GLU A 502 3.45 19.14 20.87
N THR A 503 4.29 18.11 20.95
CA THR A 503 4.23 17.08 22.00
C THR A 503 4.94 17.47 23.28
N GLY A 504 5.66 18.60 23.31
CA GLY A 504 6.55 18.98 24.41
C GLY A 504 7.78 18.06 24.56
N ARG A 505 8.09 17.28 23.52
CA ARG A 505 9.26 16.39 23.47
C ARG A 505 10.20 16.80 22.35
N GLU A 506 11.48 16.50 22.52
CA GLU A 506 12.49 16.69 21.47
C GLU A 506 12.16 15.84 20.24
N VAL A 507 12.25 16.44 19.06
CA VAL A 507 12.21 15.75 17.77
C VAL A 507 13.60 15.79 17.17
N SER A 508 14.23 14.63 17.01
CA SER A 508 15.63 14.53 16.58
C SER A 508 15.90 13.29 15.72
N LEU A 509 17.02 13.33 14.99
CA LEU A 509 17.61 12.19 14.28
C LEU A 509 18.95 11.84 14.93
N ASN A 510 19.10 10.63 15.43
CA ASN A 510 20.34 10.13 16.01
C ASN A 510 21.11 9.23 15.02
N GLU A 511 22.35 8.87 15.35
CA GLU A 511 23.23 8.06 14.49
C GLU A 511 22.64 6.66 14.18
N VAL A 512 21.81 6.10 15.07
CA VAL A 512 21.13 4.81 14.81
C VAL A 512 20.02 4.97 13.78
N ASP A 513 19.25 6.07 13.89
CA ASP A 513 18.22 6.40 12.90
C ASP A 513 18.83 6.58 11.51
N ILE A 514 19.96 7.29 11.45
CA ILE A 514 20.71 7.54 10.21
C ILE A 514 21.26 6.22 9.63
N ASP A 515 21.81 5.32 10.47
CA ASP A 515 22.31 4.02 10.03
C ASP A 515 21.19 3.14 9.49
N ASN A 516 20.04 3.10 10.16
CA ASN A 516 18.86 2.38 9.68
C ASN A 516 18.41 2.89 8.28
N PHE A 517 18.42 4.22 8.12
CA PHE A 517 18.07 4.83 6.83
C PHE A 517 19.14 4.55 5.75
N ILE A 518 20.42 4.61 6.08
CA ILE A 518 21.51 4.30 5.14
C ILE A 518 21.42 2.87 4.64
N ARG A 519 21.05 1.92 5.51
CA ARG A 519 20.81 0.52 5.09
C ARG A 519 19.61 0.42 4.15
N ALA A 520 18.52 1.11 4.45
CA ALA A 520 17.32 1.11 3.62
C ALA A 520 17.61 1.66 2.21
N LYS A 521 18.29 2.82 2.11
CA LYS A 521 18.67 3.39 0.81
C LYS A 521 19.72 2.54 0.10
N GLY A 522 20.63 1.93 0.86
CA GLY A 522 21.62 1.00 0.33
C GLY A 522 20.98 -0.22 -0.33
N ALA A 523 19.92 -0.77 0.26
CA ALA A 523 19.16 -1.87 -0.33
C ALA A 523 18.52 -1.48 -1.68
N ILE A 524 17.98 -0.26 -1.80
CA ILE A 524 17.40 0.22 -3.06
C ILE A 524 18.48 0.37 -4.12
N PHE A 525 19.58 1.07 -3.81
CA PHE A 525 20.61 1.32 -4.82
C PHE A 525 21.35 0.05 -5.23
N SER A 526 21.65 -0.86 -4.28
CA SER A 526 22.25 -2.15 -4.62
C SER A 526 21.36 -2.99 -5.53
N ALA A 527 20.04 -2.96 -5.30
CA ALA A 527 19.08 -3.63 -6.16
C ALA A 527 19.08 -3.04 -7.59
N ILE A 528 19.15 -1.71 -7.73
CA ILE A 528 19.29 -1.04 -9.03
C ILE A 528 20.59 -1.48 -9.71
N ASP A 529 21.71 -1.41 -9.01
CA ASP A 529 23.03 -1.76 -9.53
C ASP A 529 23.10 -3.24 -9.95
N THR A 530 22.57 -4.15 -9.13
CA THR A 530 22.51 -5.59 -9.44
C THR A 530 21.61 -5.87 -10.63
N LEU A 531 20.45 -5.20 -10.70
CA LEU A 531 19.52 -5.35 -11.83
C LEU A 531 20.14 -4.89 -13.15
N LEU A 532 20.79 -3.73 -13.17
CA LEU A 532 21.51 -3.21 -14.34
C LEU A 532 22.64 -4.15 -14.77
N LYS A 533 23.48 -4.60 -13.84
CA LYS A 533 24.58 -5.51 -14.09
C LYS A 533 24.12 -6.87 -14.64
N SER A 534 22.94 -7.33 -14.24
CA SER A 534 22.38 -8.61 -14.73
C SER A 534 22.08 -8.62 -16.23
N VAL A 535 21.99 -7.44 -16.83
CA VAL A 535 21.77 -7.23 -18.28
C VAL A 535 22.93 -6.47 -18.95
N ASP A 536 24.10 -6.44 -18.31
CA ASP A 536 25.30 -5.76 -18.79
C ASP A 536 25.09 -4.25 -19.09
N MET A 537 24.25 -3.57 -18.29
CA MET A 537 23.94 -2.15 -18.44
C MET A 537 24.46 -1.33 -17.26
N THR A 538 24.56 -0.02 -17.48
CA THR A 538 25.06 0.98 -16.53
C THR A 538 24.05 2.12 -16.35
N VAL A 539 24.21 2.92 -15.28
CA VAL A 539 23.29 4.01 -14.91
C VAL A 539 23.10 5.03 -16.03
N ASP A 540 24.15 5.33 -16.80
CA ASP A 540 24.12 6.29 -17.93
C ASP A 540 23.23 5.82 -19.10
N MET A 541 22.93 4.52 -19.18
CA MET A 541 22.01 3.96 -20.17
C MET A 541 20.53 4.10 -19.81
N ILE A 542 20.21 4.64 -18.64
CA ILE A 542 18.82 4.89 -18.23
C ILE A 542 18.31 6.18 -18.89
N ASP A 543 17.27 6.06 -19.70
CA ASP A 543 16.61 7.19 -20.35
C ASP A 543 15.54 7.83 -19.48
N LYS A 544 14.78 7.03 -18.70
CA LYS A 544 13.70 7.47 -17.81
C LYS A 544 13.70 6.72 -16.49
N VAL A 545 13.32 7.41 -15.44
CA VAL A 545 13.09 6.82 -14.10
C VAL A 545 11.68 7.15 -13.65
N TYR A 546 10.84 6.14 -13.53
CA TYR A 546 9.50 6.26 -13.00
C TYR A 546 9.50 5.91 -11.52
N VAL A 547 9.03 6.82 -10.68
CA VAL A 547 8.96 6.63 -9.23
C VAL A 547 7.48 6.56 -8.83
N ALA A 548 7.10 5.47 -8.16
CA ALA A 548 5.76 5.23 -7.64
C ALA A 548 5.77 5.08 -6.12
N GLY A 549 4.59 4.91 -5.56
CA GLY A 549 4.38 4.69 -4.14
C GLY A 549 4.02 5.96 -3.36
N GLY A 550 3.41 5.80 -2.20
CA GLY A 550 2.89 6.91 -1.39
C GLY A 550 3.97 7.88 -0.90
N ILE A 551 5.20 7.40 -0.73
CA ILE A 551 6.34 8.22 -0.30
C ILE A 551 6.80 9.13 -1.45
N GLY A 552 6.73 8.65 -2.69
CA GLY A 552 7.24 9.34 -3.87
C GLY A 552 6.63 10.73 -4.11
N SER A 553 5.41 11.00 -3.65
CA SER A 553 4.73 12.30 -3.85
C SER A 553 5.44 13.48 -3.18
N GLY A 554 6.16 13.21 -2.09
CA GLY A 554 6.89 14.20 -1.30
C GLY A 554 8.41 14.15 -1.46
N ILE A 555 8.96 13.19 -2.21
CA ILE A 555 10.42 13.06 -2.35
C ILE A 555 11.00 14.18 -3.19
N ASN A 556 12.02 14.82 -2.66
CA ASN A 556 12.92 15.66 -3.44
C ASN A 556 13.93 14.75 -4.15
N MET A 557 13.75 14.59 -5.48
CA MET A 557 14.59 13.69 -6.29
C MET A 557 16.07 14.07 -6.23
N LYS A 558 16.39 15.36 -6.19
CA LYS A 558 17.76 15.85 -6.04
C LYS A 558 18.38 15.36 -4.73
N ASN A 559 17.63 15.42 -3.62
CA ASN A 559 18.10 14.96 -2.32
C ASN A 559 18.23 13.44 -2.27
N ALA A 560 17.32 12.71 -2.90
CA ALA A 560 17.41 11.25 -3.01
C ALA A 560 18.63 10.78 -3.83
N VAL A 561 18.98 11.50 -4.90
CA VAL A 561 20.22 11.28 -5.66
C VAL A 561 21.43 11.65 -4.83
N ASN A 562 21.41 12.81 -4.14
CA ASN A 562 22.54 13.32 -3.34
C ASN A 562 23.00 12.34 -2.24
N ILE A 563 22.07 11.59 -1.67
CA ILE A 563 22.38 10.56 -0.65
C ILE A 563 22.65 9.18 -1.25
N GLY A 564 22.57 9.02 -2.57
CA GLY A 564 22.81 7.75 -3.26
C GLY A 564 21.68 6.73 -3.07
N MET A 565 20.45 7.18 -2.94
CA MET A 565 19.25 6.33 -2.91
C MET A 565 18.77 6.01 -4.32
N LEU A 566 18.73 7.02 -5.19
CA LEU A 566 18.34 6.92 -6.60
C LEU A 566 19.55 7.12 -7.51
N PRO A 567 19.53 6.61 -8.76
CA PRO A 567 20.65 6.74 -9.69
C PRO A 567 20.92 8.20 -10.04
N ASP A 568 22.20 8.55 -10.22
CA ASP A 568 22.61 9.91 -10.57
C ASP A 568 22.44 10.13 -12.07
N VAL A 569 21.21 10.43 -12.48
CA VAL A 569 20.83 10.83 -13.83
C VAL A 569 20.23 12.23 -13.78
N GLU A 570 20.09 12.88 -14.96
CA GLU A 570 19.47 14.21 -15.06
C GLU A 570 18.07 14.22 -14.43
N LEU A 571 17.75 15.27 -13.68
CA LEU A 571 16.48 15.38 -12.93
C LEU A 571 15.24 15.32 -13.84
N GLU A 572 15.37 15.74 -15.08
CA GLU A 572 14.32 15.71 -16.12
C GLU A 572 13.95 14.29 -16.55
N LYS A 573 14.80 13.30 -16.27
CA LYS A 573 14.52 11.88 -16.52
C LYS A 573 13.58 11.29 -15.48
N PHE A 574 13.48 11.89 -14.29
CA PHE A 574 12.59 11.43 -13.24
C PHE A 574 11.13 11.83 -13.49
N ARG A 575 10.23 10.89 -13.30
CA ARG A 575 8.79 11.10 -13.35
C ARG A 575 8.09 10.38 -12.21
N TYR A 576 7.41 11.14 -11.35
CA TYR A 576 6.55 10.56 -10.32
C TYR A 576 5.21 10.18 -10.94
N ILE A 577 4.74 8.94 -10.69
CA ILE A 577 3.52 8.36 -11.28
C ILE A 577 2.45 7.95 -10.26
N GLY A 578 2.57 8.42 -9.02
CA GLY A 578 1.54 8.24 -7.99
C GLY A 578 1.39 6.79 -7.50
N ASN A 579 0.16 6.41 -7.18
CA ASN A 579 -0.19 5.02 -6.87
C ASN A 579 -0.39 4.25 -8.18
N SER A 580 0.71 3.72 -8.70
CA SER A 580 0.76 3.00 -9.97
C SER A 580 -0.03 1.68 -9.94
N SER A 581 -0.04 0.99 -8.79
CA SER A 581 -0.83 -0.22 -8.56
C SER A 581 -2.33 0.05 -8.72
N LEU A 582 -2.85 1.10 -8.07
CA LEU A 582 -4.24 1.51 -8.21
C LEU A 582 -4.57 1.94 -9.65
N THR A 583 -3.66 2.70 -10.29
CA THR A 583 -3.84 3.16 -11.68
C THR A 583 -3.91 1.99 -12.66
N GLY A 584 -3.04 0.99 -12.50
CA GLY A 584 -3.08 -0.22 -13.31
C GLY A 584 -4.32 -1.07 -13.03
N ALA A 585 -4.71 -1.24 -11.77
CA ALA A 585 -5.96 -1.91 -11.41
C ALA A 585 -7.18 -1.19 -12.01
N TYR A 586 -7.19 0.15 -11.98
CA TYR A 586 -8.23 0.93 -12.65
C TYR A 586 -8.25 0.66 -14.16
N ALA A 587 -7.11 0.67 -14.84
CA ALA A 587 -7.05 0.37 -16.27
C ALA A 587 -7.62 -1.03 -16.58
N MET A 588 -7.29 -2.03 -15.77
CA MET A 588 -7.81 -3.40 -15.89
C MET A 588 -9.33 -3.48 -15.72
N VAL A 589 -9.91 -2.69 -14.79
CA VAL A 589 -11.36 -2.74 -14.54
C VAL A 589 -12.17 -2.07 -15.62
N VAL A 590 -11.65 -1.02 -16.27
CA VAL A 590 -12.37 -0.27 -17.30
C VAL A 590 -12.09 -0.76 -18.72
N SER A 591 -11.03 -1.57 -18.92
CA SER A 591 -10.57 -1.99 -20.25
C SER A 591 -10.22 -3.47 -20.29
N ASP A 592 -10.85 -4.21 -21.20
CA ASP A 592 -10.51 -5.61 -21.47
C ASP A 592 -9.11 -5.74 -22.10
N GLU A 593 -8.72 -4.76 -22.93
CA GLU A 593 -7.37 -4.71 -23.52
C GLU A 593 -6.30 -4.44 -22.48
N ALA A 594 -6.54 -3.54 -21.53
CA ALA A 594 -5.60 -3.28 -20.44
C ALA A 594 -5.43 -4.51 -19.54
N ASN A 595 -6.52 -5.23 -19.25
CA ASN A 595 -6.45 -6.48 -18.48
C ASN A 595 -5.62 -7.54 -19.21
N ALA A 596 -5.85 -7.74 -20.51
CA ALA A 596 -5.05 -8.67 -21.32
C ALA A 596 -3.58 -8.23 -21.40
N LYS A 597 -3.31 -6.92 -21.55
CA LYS A 597 -1.96 -6.37 -21.59
C LYS A 597 -1.22 -6.54 -20.26
N CYS A 598 -1.89 -6.43 -19.11
CA CYS A 598 -1.29 -6.69 -17.80
C CYS A 598 -0.79 -8.15 -17.70
N ALA A 599 -1.57 -9.10 -18.21
CA ALA A 599 -1.16 -10.51 -18.28
C ALA A 599 0.04 -10.73 -19.23
N GLU A 600 0.06 -10.05 -20.37
CA GLU A 600 1.18 -10.07 -21.31
C GLU A 600 2.46 -9.45 -20.71
N VAL A 601 2.35 -8.32 -20.03
CA VAL A 601 3.47 -7.67 -19.31
C VAL A 601 4.05 -8.62 -18.28
N ALA A 602 3.21 -9.28 -17.49
CA ALA A 602 3.66 -10.26 -16.50
C ALA A 602 4.37 -11.46 -17.16
N ALA A 603 3.82 -11.98 -18.28
CA ALA A 603 4.39 -13.12 -18.99
C ALA A 603 5.78 -12.80 -19.62
N ASN A 604 6.03 -11.54 -19.98
CA ASN A 604 7.27 -11.06 -20.59
C ASN A 604 8.28 -10.53 -19.55
N MET A 605 7.94 -10.51 -18.28
CA MET A 605 8.81 -10.01 -17.20
C MET A 605 9.59 -11.14 -16.56
N THR A 606 10.90 -10.96 -16.46
CA THR A 606 11.81 -11.90 -15.77
C THR A 606 12.06 -11.42 -14.35
N TYR A 607 11.85 -12.29 -13.39
CA TYR A 607 12.15 -12.01 -11.97
C TYR A 607 13.59 -12.42 -11.63
N LEU A 608 14.34 -11.51 -11.01
CA LEU A 608 15.67 -11.73 -10.48
C LEU A 608 15.61 -11.84 -8.96
N GLU A 609 15.97 -13.00 -8.40
CA GLU A 609 16.09 -13.18 -6.95
C GLU A 609 17.47 -12.62 -6.50
N LEU A 610 17.45 -11.46 -5.83
CA LEU A 610 18.68 -10.77 -5.41
C LEU A 610 19.51 -11.59 -4.43
N SER A 611 18.86 -12.29 -3.50
CA SER A 611 19.55 -13.08 -2.46
C SER A 611 20.46 -14.18 -3.03
N THR A 612 20.22 -14.60 -4.27
CA THR A 612 21.04 -15.61 -4.98
C THR A 612 21.97 -15.01 -6.02
N SER A 613 21.94 -13.69 -6.22
CA SER A 613 22.73 -13.02 -7.25
C SER A 613 24.18 -12.82 -6.79
N PRO A 614 25.18 -13.25 -7.57
CA PRO A 614 26.59 -13.03 -7.23
C PRO A 614 26.92 -11.53 -7.13
N GLY A 615 27.57 -11.13 -6.03
CA GLY A 615 28.01 -9.74 -5.82
C GLY A 615 26.95 -8.79 -5.25
N ASP A 616 25.71 -9.23 -5.02
CA ASP A 616 24.66 -8.40 -4.43
C ASP A 616 25.07 -7.87 -3.03
N MET A 617 25.65 -8.72 -2.19
CA MET A 617 26.13 -8.31 -0.87
C MET A 617 27.25 -7.27 -0.95
N ASP A 618 28.17 -7.38 -1.91
CA ASP A 618 29.26 -6.41 -2.09
C ASP A 618 28.70 -5.06 -2.58
N SER A 619 27.74 -5.08 -3.51
CA SER A 619 27.01 -3.88 -3.96
C SER A 619 26.23 -3.24 -2.80
N PHE A 620 25.59 -4.04 -1.93
CA PHE A 620 24.88 -3.54 -0.75
C PHE A 620 25.84 -2.86 0.24
N VAL A 621 26.96 -3.50 0.59
CA VAL A 621 27.96 -2.91 1.50
C VAL A 621 28.53 -1.61 0.94
N ALA A 622 28.80 -1.56 -0.37
CA ALA A 622 29.27 -0.34 -1.04
C ALA A 622 28.22 0.78 -1.03
N ALA A 623 26.95 0.44 -1.15
CA ALA A 623 25.83 1.37 -1.12
C ALA A 623 25.47 1.85 0.30
N CYS A 624 25.96 1.21 1.38
CA CYS A 624 25.78 1.65 2.77
C CYS A 624 26.67 2.84 3.16
N PHE A 625 26.92 3.75 2.22
CA PHE A 625 27.63 5.03 2.43
C PHE A 625 26.87 6.16 1.72
N LEU A 626 27.13 7.40 2.13
CA LEU A 626 26.54 8.58 1.50
C LEU A 626 27.55 9.24 0.54
N PRO A 627 27.26 9.34 -0.77
CA PRO A 627 26.21 8.61 -1.47
C PRO A 627 26.56 7.13 -1.68
N HIS A 628 27.83 6.80 -1.89
CA HIS A 628 28.37 5.49 -2.21
C HIS A 628 29.86 5.43 -1.92
N THR A 629 30.46 4.22 -1.76
CA THR A 629 31.94 4.09 -1.66
C THR A 629 32.63 4.49 -2.97
N ASP A 630 32.05 4.11 -4.10
CA ASP A 630 32.50 4.59 -5.41
C ASP A 630 31.80 5.90 -5.77
N ARG A 631 32.50 7.01 -5.59
CA ARG A 631 32.03 8.36 -5.87
C ARG A 631 31.83 8.64 -7.38
N SER A 632 32.42 7.85 -8.27
CA SER A 632 32.26 8.03 -9.71
C SER A 632 30.84 7.73 -10.19
N LEU A 633 30.07 6.93 -9.42
CA LEU A 633 28.66 6.66 -9.70
C LEU A 633 27.73 7.84 -9.35
N PHE A 634 28.24 8.85 -8.61
CA PHE A 634 27.47 10.00 -8.14
C PHE A 634 28.25 11.31 -8.36
N PRO A 635 28.56 11.66 -9.62
CA PRO A 635 29.34 12.86 -9.93
C PRO A 635 28.65 14.17 -9.52
N ASN A 636 27.31 14.17 -9.47
CA ASN A 636 26.51 15.35 -9.12
C ASN A 636 26.16 15.43 -7.63
N SER A 637 26.55 14.43 -6.81
CA SER A 637 26.36 14.49 -5.37
C SER A 637 27.26 15.52 -4.73
N VAL A 638 26.68 16.46 -3.98
CA VAL A 638 27.39 17.61 -3.40
C VAL A 638 27.55 17.45 -1.90
N GLN A 639 28.79 17.58 -1.43
CA GLN A 639 29.11 17.85 -0.05
C GLN A 639 29.89 19.18 -0.01
N GLU A 640 29.27 20.22 0.57
CA GLU A 640 29.92 21.51 0.73
C GLU A 640 31.03 21.42 1.79
N GLN A 641 32.28 21.68 1.40
CA GLN A 641 33.45 21.66 2.30
C GLN A 641 33.47 22.86 3.27
#